data_8fa0dc5f8a080accd33b4b4d36cd4776
#
_entry.id   8fa0dc5f8a080accd33b4b4d36cd4776
#
_cell.length_a   1.000
_cell.length_b   1.000
_cell.length_c   1.000
_cell.angle_alpha   90.00
_cell.angle_beta   90.00
_cell.angle_gamma   90.00
#
_symmetry.space_group_name_H-M   'P 1'
#
loop_
_entity.id
_entity.type
_entity.pdbx_description
1 polymer ?
#
loop_
_entity_poly.entity_id
_entity_poly.type
_entity_poly.pdbx_seq_one_letter_code
_entity_poly.pdbx_strand_id
1 'polypeptide(L)'
;MVNPYKYFGGIITEILELAKPGVHYGKPFSSLLPLREEKTLTSREWMRTAYMYGFFVRATTAYNHKGYWKFQGSRSAGYTEDGTFLKGIALLPYLKKMGIDTVYSLPITKYSQRFKKGEMPSPYAVKSFTEIEPSYKDSLLQGFSVEDEFAAFVEAAHILGMRVLLDFVPRTAARDSDLILQHPNWFYWIRAEAAERYQAPKIENLGFCQPSIDNLRTIYSAPETKRLLGYFTESPDKLNPQVWENFYKDSVGKGNDFLESLIDLFGVLPPPGFSDWINDPQPAWSDVTFLKLFLKPPNLSREFVDPNQSPYILFDIIKASNFENDSANRPLWEYLVDVIPSYQRRFGIDGIRLDMGHALPRALESAIIQKARELDPGFVFIAEELEISKDKKALEHGYDAILGNAWWMEPRVDEGKCYEFCQKLLPGLKLPALVSAETPDTPRALARPYQKRFAKFSFILNLFLPNGITFLNSGFEIGEIQPLNLGLDNTEEGRFVLPKNNPMYGKIAFFDHFTFQWDKPDDEMFQLVLSAAPLKSECKHWCHTDNLLEGYFTPSDKIIAHLYKHPVQNQALIILANTDFHSGNWISVDVASIPELKIGGVKREYEDYRKTNRYLNMDNGYIHIFLEPGEATILTIR
;
A
#
# COMPACT_ATOMS: atom_id res chain seq x y z
N MET A 1 6.26 27.74 1.19
CA MET A 1 7.15 26.58 1.36
C MET A 1 6.66 25.75 2.53
N VAL A 2 6.22 24.55 2.27
CA VAL A 2 5.91 23.55 3.30
C VAL A 2 7.25 23.01 3.78
N ASN A 3 7.56 23.18 5.06
CA ASN A 3 8.82 22.73 5.64
C ASN A 3 8.52 21.81 6.84
N PRO A 4 8.72 20.48 6.72
CA PRO A 4 8.47 19.54 7.82
C PRO A 4 9.25 19.90 9.09
N TYR A 5 10.46 20.43 8.97
CA TYR A 5 11.27 20.86 10.12
C TYR A 5 10.64 21.98 10.93
N LYS A 6 9.73 22.76 10.37
CA LYS A 6 8.98 23.78 11.11
C LYS A 6 8.16 23.18 12.27
N TYR A 7 7.83 21.91 12.19
CA TYR A 7 7.04 21.18 13.17
C TYR A 7 7.90 20.35 14.13
N PHE A 8 9.22 20.44 14.00
CA PHE A 8 10.16 19.86 14.93
C PHE A 8 10.07 20.56 16.28
N GLY A 9 9.39 19.93 17.26
CA GLY A 9 9.55 20.26 18.67
C GLY A 9 10.73 19.52 19.29
N GLY A 10 10.81 19.42 20.61
CA GLY A 10 11.83 18.65 21.33
C GLY A 10 11.88 17.14 21.04
N ILE A 11 10.93 16.63 20.22
CA ILE A 11 10.73 15.21 19.89
C ILE A 11 12.02 14.54 19.40
N ILE A 12 12.78 15.17 18.50
CA ILE A 12 14.03 14.57 18.01
C ILE A 12 15.05 14.42 19.12
N THR A 13 15.19 15.42 19.98
CA THR A 13 16.13 15.32 21.10
C THR A 13 15.75 14.15 21.99
N GLU A 14 14.49 13.98 22.29
CA GLU A 14 13.98 12.86 23.10
C GLU A 14 14.21 11.52 22.39
N ILE A 15 13.92 11.41 21.10
CA ILE A 15 14.11 10.21 20.31
C ILE A 15 15.58 9.84 20.19
N LEU A 16 16.47 10.80 19.93
CA LEU A 16 17.90 10.56 19.86
C LEU A 16 18.48 10.18 21.23
N GLU A 17 17.95 10.70 22.33
CA GLU A 17 18.32 10.24 23.68
C GLU A 17 17.91 8.79 23.93
N LEU A 18 16.73 8.38 23.46
CA LEU A 18 16.24 7.01 23.55
C LEU A 18 16.97 6.04 22.62
N ALA A 19 17.40 6.52 21.45
CA ALA A 19 18.16 5.74 20.47
C ALA A 19 19.65 5.58 20.82
N LYS A 20 20.12 6.06 21.99
CA LYS A 20 21.52 5.88 22.40
C LYS A 20 21.87 4.42 22.63
N PRO A 21 23.08 3.97 22.19
CA PRO A 21 23.57 2.63 22.48
C PRO A 21 23.55 2.37 24.00
N GLY A 22 22.91 1.28 24.43
CA GLY A 22 22.77 0.90 25.85
C GLY A 22 21.41 1.17 26.46
N VAL A 23 20.52 1.88 25.81
CA VAL A 23 19.10 1.90 26.17
C VAL A 23 18.48 0.62 25.61
N HIS A 24 18.01 -0.26 26.50
CA HIS A 24 17.49 -1.56 26.10
C HIS A 24 16.17 -1.42 25.33
N TYR A 25 16.19 -1.65 24.04
CA TYR A 25 15.03 -1.89 23.16
C TYR A 25 14.33 -3.23 23.45
N GLY A 26 14.48 -3.79 24.66
CA GLY A 26 13.93 -5.08 25.03
C GLY A 26 12.47 -5.06 25.49
N LYS A 27 11.84 -3.88 25.54
CA LYS A 27 10.39 -3.75 25.74
C LYS A 27 9.83 -2.94 24.59
N PRO A 28 8.74 -3.41 23.96
CA PRO A 28 8.05 -2.58 22.97
C PRO A 28 7.70 -1.24 23.64
N PHE A 29 7.94 -0.15 22.96
CA PHE A 29 7.76 1.23 23.44
C PHE A 29 6.33 1.49 23.92
N SER A 30 5.37 0.71 23.42
CA SER A 30 4.00 0.62 23.95
C SER A 30 3.90 0.47 25.47
N SER A 31 4.96 -0.02 26.15
CA SER A 31 4.97 -0.14 27.60
C SER A 31 5.45 1.12 28.34
N LEU A 32 5.96 2.13 27.64
CA LEU A 32 6.46 3.38 28.20
C LEU A 32 5.55 4.58 27.92
N LEU A 33 4.56 4.42 27.04
CA LEU A 33 3.60 5.48 26.74
C LEU A 33 2.40 5.43 27.69
N PRO A 34 2.18 6.46 28.51
CA PRO A 34 1.00 6.54 29.39
C PRO A 34 -0.33 6.73 28.63
N LEU A 35 -0.32 6.72 27.30
CA LEU A 35 -1.45 7.06 26.44
C LEU A 35 -2.13 5.88 25.74
N ARG A 36 -1.62 4.66 25.88
CA ARG A 36 -2.40 3.48 25.47
C ARG A 36 -3.23 3.03 26.67
N GLU A 37 -4.51 3.37 26.69
CA GLU A 37 -5.46 2.66 27.54
C GLU A 37 -5.35 1.16 27.20
N GLU A 38 -5.16 0.30 28.20
CA GLU A 38 -5.01 -1.16 28.01
C GLU A 38 -6.13 -1.79 27.16
N LYS A 39 -7.32 -1.19 27.16
CA LYS A 39 -8.47 -1.59 26.34
C LYS A 39 -8.28 -1.37 24.84
N THR A 40 -7.46 -0.42 24.40
CA THR A 40 -7.23 -0.14 22.96
C THR A 40 -6.17 -1.05 22.36
N LEU A 41 -5.34 -1.70 23.15
CA LEU A 41 -4.26 -2.58 22.68
C LEU A 41 -4.74 -3.94 22.13
N THR A 42 -5.95 -4.38 22.49
CA THR A 42 -6.48 -5.68 22.08
C THR A 42 -7.50 -5.61 20.96
N SER A 43 -7.99 -4.43 20.62
CA SER A 43 -9.00 -4.23 19.58
C SER A 43 -8.37 -3.80 18.26
N ARG A 44 -8.76 -4.44 17.17
CA ARG A 44 -8.41 -4.05 15.80
C ARG A 44 -9.39 -3.05 15.18
N GLU A 45 -10.44 -2.68 15.92
CA GLU A 45 -11.50 -1.76 15.46
C GLU A 45 -10.97 -0.36 15.09
N TRP A 46 -9.80 0.03 15.65
CA TRP A 46 -9.15 1.30 15.28
C TRP A 46 -8.90 1.43 13.78
N MET A 47 -8.72 0.31 13.07
CA MET A 47 -8.48 0.30 11.62
C MET A 47 -9.63 0.91 10.84
N ARG A 48 -10.87 0.71 11.29
CA ARG A 48 -12.08 1.25 10.62
C ARG A 48 -12.12 2.77 10.58
N THR A 49 -11.46 3.43 11.53
CA THR A 49 -11.49 4.89 11.69
C THR A 49 -10.13 5.53 11.40
N ALA A 50 -9.17 4.75 10.92
CA ALA A 50 -7.83 5.23 10.61
C ALA A 50 -7.87 6.34 9.55
N TYR A 51 -7.00 7.33 9.71
CA TYR A 51 -6.67 8.31 8.70
C TYR A 51 -5.22 8.08 8.29
N MET A 52 -5.06 7.36 7.19
CA MET A 52 -3.77 6.80 6.78
C MET A 52 -3.05 7.73 5.82
N TYR A 53 -1.72 7.74 5.93
CA TYR A 53 -0.82 8.39 4.99
C TYR A 53 0.12 7.38 4.36
N GLY A 54 0.06 7.26 3.03
CA GLY A 54 0.97 6.42 2.25
C GLY A 54 2.36 7.03 2.26
N PHE A 55 3.37 6.25 2.66
CA PHE A 55 4.72 6.71 2.91
C PHE A 55 5.74 5.86 2.15
N PHE A 56 6.54 6.48 1.32
CA PHE A 56 7.67 5.84 0.66
C PHE A 56 8.95 6.56 1.06
N VAL A 57 9.70 5.99 2.01
CA VAL A 57 10.86 6.63 2.66
C VAL A 57 11.73 7.36 1.64
N ARG A 58 12.19 6.67 0.61
CA ARG A 58 13.10 7.20 -0.40
C ARG A 58 12.58 8.43 -1.13
N ALA A 59 11.29 8.48 -1.46
CA ALA A 59 10.70 9.55 -2.24
C ALA A 59 9.99 10.61 -1.37
N THR A 60 9.18 10.17 -0.41
CA THR A 60 8.40 11.07 0.45
C THR A 60 9.29 12.02 1.24
N THR A 61 10.42 11.53 1.71
CA THR A 61 11.36 12.33 2.52
C THR A 61 12.64 12.73 1.77
N ALA A 62 12.59 12.73 0.44
CA ALA A 62 13.69 13.16 -0.43
C ALA A 62 13.84 14.68 -0.42
N TYR A 63 14.25 15.22 0.70
CA TYR A 63 14.60 16.62 0.92
C TYR A 63 15.89 16.71 1.73
N ASN A 64 16.61 17.83 1.69
CA ASN A 64 17.83 17.96 2.44
C ASN A 64 17.63 18.63 3.80
N HIS A 65 18.50 18.33 4.76
CA HIS A 65 18.47 18.85 6.11
C HIS A 65 18.63 20.36 6.22
N LYS A 66 19.19 21.01 5.21
CA LYS A 66 19.37 22.47 5.17
C LYS A 66 18.10 23.22 4.77
N GLY A 67 17.00 22.51 4.56
CA GLY A 67 15.73 23.09 4.13
C GLY A 67 15.75 23.60 2.69
N TYR A 68 16.71 23.23 1.90
CA TYR A 68 16.76 23.53 0.47
C TYR A 68 16.03 22.44 -0.30
N TRP A 69 14.86 22.78 -0.78
CA TRP A 69 14.01 21.93 -1.59
C TRP A 69 14.33 22.04 -3.09
N LYS A 70 15.37 22.83 -3.42
CA LYS A 70 15.77 23.06 -4.81
C LYS A 70 16.70 21.96 -5.27
N PHE A 71 16.51 21.52 -6.49
CA PHE A 71 17.48 20.73 -7.22
C PHE A 71 18.82 21.48 -7.25
N GLN A 72 19.78 21.06 -6.48
CA GLN A 72 21.13 21.60 -6.50
C GLN A 72 22.10 20.48 -6.83
N GLY A 73 22.78 20.58 -7.95
CA GLY A 73 23.94 19.77 -8.24
C GLY A 73 23.82 18.78 -9.37
N SER A 74 24.85 17.96 -9.51
CA SER A 74 25.22 17.17 -10.66
C SER A 74 24.63 15.73 -10.73
N ARG A 75 23.78 15.33 -9.80
CA ARG A 75 23.11 14.04 -9.94
C ARG A 75 22.03 14.13 -11.02
N SER A 76 21.74 13.01 -11.66
CA SER A 76 20.74 13.01 -12.72
C SER A 76 19.47 13.74 -12.28
N ALA A 77 18.97 14.64 -13.10
CA ALA A 77 17.84 15.52 -12.82
C ALA A 77 18.03 16.56 -11.68
N GLY A 78 19.25 16.83 -11.21
CA GLY A 78 19.49 17.84 -10.17
C GLY A 78 19.05 17.46 -8.76
N TYR A 79 18.82 16.19 -8.53
CA TYR A 79 18.42 15.61 -7.27
C TYR A 79 19.62 15.50 -6.29
N THR A 80 19.41 15.81 -5.02
CA THR A 80 20.54 15.93 -4.07
C THR A 80 20.62 14.85 -3.02
N GLU A 81 19.51 14.41 -2.45
CA GLU A 81 19.49 13.46 -1.35
C GLU A 81 18.27 12.55 -1.40
N ASP A 82 18.47 11.26 -1.15
CA ASP A 82 17.39 10.30 -0.93
C ASP A 82 16.72 10.52 0.44
N GLY A 83 15.51 10.02 0.59
CA GLY A 83 14.81 10.04 1.86
C GLY A 83 15.43 9.07 2.87
N THR A 84 15.32 9.42 4.14
CA THR A 84 15.85 8.65 5.29
C THR A 84 14.83 8.58 6.42
N PHE A 85 15.02 7.67 7.37
CA PHE A 85 14.13 7.60 8.55
C PHE A 85 14.23 8.84 9.43
N LEU A 86 15.40 9.44 9.59
CA LEU A 86 15.54 10.71 10.32
C LEU A 86 14.70 11.82 9.69
N LYS A 87 14.72 11.94 8.37
CA LYS A 87 13.86 12.88 7.65
C LYS A 87 12.38 12.51 7.80
N GLY A 88 12.08 11.20 7.86
CA GLY A 88 10.74 10.69 8.17
C GLY A 88 10.27 11.13 9.55
N ILE A 89 11.11 11.05 10.57
CA ILE A 89 10.82 11.56 11.91
C ILE A 89 10.47 13.05 11.85
N ALA A 90 11.21 13.85 11.07
CA ALA A 90 10.90 15.27 10.85
C ALA A 90 9.52 15.52 10.23
N LEU A 91 9.04 14.56 9.41
CA LEU A 91 7.75 14.67 8.75
C LEU A 91 6.58 14.36 9.70
N LEU A 92 6.75 13.51 10.71
CA LEU A 92 5.66 13.05 11.58
C LEU A 92 4.85 14.16 12.24
N PRO A 93 5.45 15.22 12.82
CA PRO A 93 4.68 16.35 13.38
C PRO A 93 3.87 17.10 12.32
N TYR A 94 4.35 17.16 11.08
CA TYR A 94 3.61 17.72 9.94
C TYR A 94 2.38 16.87 9.62
N LEU A 95 2.53 15.53 9.55
CA LEU A 95 1.42 14.61 9.33
C LEU A 95 0.39 14.69 10.47
N LYS A 96 0.86 14.73 11.72
CA LYS A 96 -0.01 14.88 12.89
C LYS A 96 -0.87 16.15 12.81
N LYS A 97 -0.31 17.24 12.33
CA LYS A 97 -1.05 18.50 12.15
C LYS A 97 -2.14 18.39 11.10
N MET A 98 -1.99 17.52 10.12
CA MET A 98 -3.03 17.20 9.13
C MET A 98 -4.07 16.20 9.65
N GLY A 99 -3.96 15.75 10.90
CA GLY A 99 -4.88 14.80 11.52
C GLY A 99 -4.58 13.33 11.20
N ILE A 100 -3.47 13.04 10.52
CA ILE A 100 -3.01 11.67 10.25
C ILE A 100 -2.74 10.95 11.58
N ASP A 101 -3.22 9.72 11.70
CA ASP A 101 -3.01 8.85 12.85
C ASP A 101 -2.37 7.50 12.51
N THR A 102 -2.16 7.25 11.24
CA THR A 102 -1.56 6.00 10.76
C THR A 102 -0.64 6.26 9.58
N VAL A 103 0.61 5.84 9.67
CA VAL A 103 1.57 5.86 8.57
C VAL A 103 1.68 4.45 7.99
N TYR A 104 1.39 4.31 6.71
CA TYR A 104 1.57 3.08 5.96
C TYR A 104 2.79 3.21 5.05
N SER A 105 3.88 2.51 5.39
CA SER A 105 5.12 2.53 4.62
C SER A 105 5.16 1.40 3.60
N LEU A 106 5.50 1.75 2.36
CA LEU A 106 5.92 0.80 1.33
C LEU A 106 7.14 0.00 1.83
N PRO A 107 7.56 -1.10 1.15
CA PRO A 107 8.58 -1.99 1.67
C PRO A 107 9.85 -1.25 2.11
N ILE A 108 10.29 -1.56 3.32
CA ILE A 108 11.52 -1.02 3.92
C ILE A 108 12.65 -2.05 3.99
N THR A 109 12.34 -3.28 3.59
CA THR A 109 13.30 -4.38 3.54
C THR A 109 14.42 -4.11 2.54
N LYS A 110 15.61 -4.64 2.83
CA LYS A 110 16.75 -4.58 1.91
C LYS A 110 16.36 -5.16 0.55
N TYR A 111 16.55 -4.36 -0.49
CA TYR A 111 16.21 -4.73 -1.87
C TYR A 111 17.43 -4.90 -2.75
N SER A 112 17.26 -5.63 -3.85
CA SER A 112 18.33 -5.89 -4.82
C SER A 112 18.79 -4.61 -5.52
N GLN A 113 20.08 -4.51 -5.76
CA GLN A 113 20.67 -3.47 -6.61
C GLN A 113 20.81 -3.91 -8.08
N ARG A 114 20.39 -5.15 -8.40
CA ARG A 114 20.42 -5.72 -9.76
C ARG A 114 19.07 -5.60 -10.46
N PHE A 115 19.07 -5.82 -11.77
CA PHE A 115 17.89 -5.84 -12.62
C PHE A 115 17.00 -4.60 -12.51
N LYS A 116 17.63 -3.43 -12.30
CA LYS A 116 16.91 -2.16 -12.21
C LYS A 116 16.10 -1.89 -13.48
N LYS A 117 14.88 -1.43 -13.30
CA LYS A 117 14.01 -0.97 -14.39
C LYS A 117 14.22 0.51 -14.76
N GLY A 118 15.00 1.24 -13.95
CA GLY A 118 15.35 2.65 -14.09
C GLY A 118 16.65 2.98 -13.37
N GLU A 119 16.76 4.19 -12.85
CA GLU A 119 17.95 4.66 -12.11
C GLU A 119 18.09 3.97 -10.75
N MET A 120 16.97 3.67 -10.11
CA MET A 120 16.88 3.07 -8.79
C MET A 120 16.25 1.68 -8.83
N PRO A 121 16.59 0.78 -7.88
CA PRO A 121 15.93 -0.52 -7.79
C PRO A 121 14.53 -0.43 -7.21
N SER A 122 13.71 -1.44 -7.50
CA SER A 122 12.37 -1.59 -6.94
C SER A 122 12.44 -1.93 -5.44
N PRO A 123 11.65 -1.30 -4.57
CA PRO A 123 11.54 -1.68 -3.17
C PRO A 123 10.88 -3.06 -2.97
N TYR A 124 10.19 -3.57 -3.98
CA TYR A 124 9.56 -4.91 -3.97
C TYR A 124 10.51 -6.04 -4.40
N ALA A 125 11.70 -5.72 -4.87
CA ALA A 125 12.74 -6.72 -5.17
C ALA A 125 13.49 -7.09 -3.87
N VAL A 126 12.82 -7.79 -2.97
CA VAL A 126 13.30 -8.10 -1.60
C VAL A 126 14.52 -9.00 -1.65
N LYS A 127 15.69 -8.47 -1.27
CA LYS A 127 16.94 -9.22 -1.16
C LYS A 127 17.07 -9.92 0.19
N SER A 128 16.69 -9.24 1.27
CA SER A 128 16.59 -9.81 2.62
C SER A 128 15.27 -9.43 3.27
N PHE A 129 14.57 -10.41 3.83
CA PHE A 129 13.27 -10.22 4.50
C PHE A 129 13.42 -9.66 5.92
N THR A 130 14.61 -9.74 6.51
CA THR A 130 14.86 -9.41 7.92
C THR A 130 15.77 -8.20 8.12
N GLU A 131 16.48 -7.78 7.07
CA GLU A 131 17.31 -6.59 7.08
C GLU A 131 16.57 -5.40 6.49
N ILE A 132 16.79 -4.22 7.06
CA ILE A 132 16.27 -2.96 6.52
C ILE A 132 17.22 -2.45 5.43
N GLU A 133 16.66 -1.72 4.45
CA GLU A 133 17.43 -1.12 3.36
C GLU A 133 18.47 -0.12 3.89
N PRO A 134 19.77 -0.36 3.70
CA PRO A 134 20.81 0.48 4.29
C PRO A 134 20.81 1.94 3.79
N SER A 135 20.28 2.20 2.59
CA SER A 135 20.22 3.55 2.04
C SER A 135 19.21 4.46 2.75
N TYR A 136 18.34 3.90 3.60
CA TYR A 136 17.40 4.68 4.42
C TYR A 136 18.05 5.25 5.70
N LYS A 137 19.33 4.91 5.96
CA LYS A 137 20.13 5.49 7.03
C LYS A 137 20.51 6.93 6.71
N ASP A 138 20.38 7.81 7.70
CA ASP A 138 20.79 9.20 7.56
C ASP A 138 22.28 9.40 7.89
N SER A 139 22.98 10.18 7.05
CA SER A 139 24.40 10.47 7.22
C SER A 139 24.71 11.34 8.46
N LEU A 140 23.71 12.06 9.00
CA LEU A 140 23.88 12.86 10.22
C LEU A 140 23.99 12.00 11.48
N LEU A 141 23.43 10.78 11.47
CA LEU A 141 23.42 9.90 12.64
C LEU A 141 24.62 8.96 12.63
N GLN A 142 25.78 9.49 13.02
CA GLN A 142 26.97 8.68 13.18
C GLN A 142 26.84 7.72 14.38
N GLY A 143 27.25 6.45 14.20
CA GLY A 143 27.23 5.45 15.25
C GLY A 143 25.89 4.73 15.50
N PHE A 144 24.84 5.05 14.74
CA PHE A 144 23.56 4.33 14.74
C PHE A 144 23.44 3.46 13.50
N SER A 145 22.75 2.34 13.62
CA SER A 145 22.36 1.49 12.48
C SER A 145 21.09 2.03 11.81
N VAL A 146 20.75 1.52 10.63
CA VAL A 146 19.47 1.83 9.98
C VAL A 146 18.30 1.27 10.77
N GLU A 147 18.49 0.15 11.47
CA GLU A 147 17.53 -0.46 12.37
C GLU A 147 17.23 0.44 13.57
N ASP A 148 18.25 1.09 14.15
CA ASP A 148 18.06 2.06 15.24
C ASP A 148 17.25 3.28 14.75
N GLU A 149 17.52 3.77 13.54
CA GLU A 149 16.77 4.87 12.96
C GLU A 149 15.31 4.49 12.67
N PHE A 150 15.06 3.28 12.19
CA PHE A 150 13.70 2.80 11.99
C PHE A 150 12.96 2.58 13.32
N ALA A 151 13.62 2.01 14.32
CA ALA A 151 13.05 1.90 15.68
C ALA A 151 12.67 3.27 16.23
N ALA A 152 13.55 4.27 16.09
CA ALA A 152 13.28 5.65 16.48
C ALA A 152 12.11 6.28 15.69
N PHE A 153 11.97 5.95 14.40
CA PHE A 153 10.83 6.42 13.59
C PHE A 153 9.50 5.86 14.10
N VAL A 154 9.43 4.55 14.36
CA VAL A 154 8.21 3.90 14.91
C VAL A 154 7.85 4.50 16.26
N GLU A 155 8.85 4.69 17.11
CA GLU A 155 8.67 5.28 18.41
C GLU A 155 8.18 6.73 18.36
N ALA A 156 8.77 7.55 17.50
CA ALA A 156 8.31 8.93 17.27
C ALA A 156 6.85 8.96 16.82
N ALA A 157 6.46 8.04 15.94
CA ALA A 157 5.07 7.90 15.53
C ALA A 157 4.17 7.58 16.73
N HIS A 158 4.55 6.63 17.57
CA HIS A 158 3.79 6.26 18.77
C HIS A 158 3.69 7.41 19.79
N ILE A 159 4.77 8.15 20.04
CA ILE A 159 4.75 9.35 20.90
C ILE A 159 3.72 10.38 20.41
N LEU A 160 3.58 10.53 19.10
CA LEU A 160 2.58 11.39 18.49
C LEU A 160 1.16 10.78 18.44
N GLY A 161 0.98 9.57 18.98
CA GLY A 161 -0.30 8.84 18.93
C GLY A 161 -0.64 8.37 17.51
N MET A 162 0.38 8.07 16.70
CA MET A 162 0.25 7.51 15.35
C MET A 162 0.65 6.04 15.35
N ARG A 163 0.12 5.26 14.41
CA ARG A 163 0.48 3.86 14.18
C ARG A 163 1.33 3.71 12.94
N VAL A 164 2.10 2.62 12.87
CA VAL A 164 2.97 2.33 11.74
C VAL A 164 2.64 0.96 11.15
N LEU A 165 2.23 0.96 9.87
CA LEU A 165 2.00 -0.22 9.07
C LEU A 165 3.09 -0.34 8.01
N LEU A 166 3.46 -1.58 7.66
CA LEU A 166 4.42 -1.87 6.61
C LEU A 166 3.78 -2.67 5.49
N ASP A 167 4.43 -2.65 4.34
CA ASP A 167 4.15 -3.58 3.25
C ASP A 167 5.05 -4.81 3.37
N PHE A 168 4.46 -6.00 3.34
CA PHE A 168 5.18 -7.28 3.42
C PHE A 168 4.95 -8.11 2.16
N VAL A 169 6.04 -8.54 1.51
CA VAL A 169 6.07 -9.20 0.20
C VAL A 169 6.46 -10.68 0.33
N PRO A 170 5.57 -11.58 0.78
CA PRO A 170 5.93 -12.97 1.08
C PRO A 170 5.94 -13.90 -0.14
N ARG A 171 5.42 -13.45 -1.30
CA ARG A 171 5.25 -14.32 -2.48
C ARG A 171 6.49 -14.40 -3.36
N THR A 172 7.25 -13.33 -3.42
CA THR A 172 8.43 -13.16 -4.29
C THR A 172 9.66 -12.76 -3.49
N ALA A 173 10.83 -12.92 -4.12
CA ALA A 173 12.10 -12.39 -3.64
C ALA A 173 12.88 -11.81 -4.82
N ALA A 174 13.93 -11.05 -4.55
CA ALA A 174 14.87 -10.65 -5.58
C ALA A 174 15.54 -11.87 -6.22
N ARG A 175 15.88 -11.78 -7.50
CA ARG A 175 16.57 -12.86 -8.22
C ARG A 175 17.99 -13.11 -7.72
N ASP A 176 18.53 -12.20 -6.92
CA ASP A 176 19.80 -12.32 -6.19
C ASP A 176 19.59 -12.28 -4.66
N SER A 177 18.46 -12.81 -4.19
CA SER A 177 18.13 -12.85 -2.76
C SER A 177 19.23 -13.54 -1.93
N ASP A 178 19.52 -12.99 -0.75
CA ASP A 178 20.50 -13.55 0.19
C ASP A 178 20.11 -14.97 0.67
N LEU A 179 18.81 -15.31 0.60
CA LEU A 179 18.31 -16.67 0.89
C LEU A 179 18.81 -17.74 -0.09
N ILE A 180 19.22 -17.36 -1.30
CA ILE A 180 19.74 -18.30 -2.31
C ILE A 180 20.98 -19.04 -1.80
N LEU A 181 21.87 -18.34 -1.12
CA LEU A 181 23.10 -18.94 -0.60
C LEU A 181 22.81 -19.99 0.46
N GLN A 182 21.83 -19.73 1.33
CA GLN A 182 21.48 -20.64 2.43
C GLN A 182 20.53 -21.75 1.98
N HIS A 183 19.60 -21.43 1.07
CA HIS A 183 18.48 -22.27 0.68
C HIS A 183 18.22 -22.22 -0.83
N PRO A 184 19.15 -22.68 -1.69
CA PRO A 184 18.97 -22.63 -3.14
C PRO A 184 17.73 -23.42 -3.61
N ASN A 185 17.32 -24.43 -2.85
CA ASN A 185 16.13 -25.24 -3.08
C ASN A 185 14.78 -24.54 -2.75
N TRP A 186 14.82 -23.33 -2.19
CA TRP A 186 13.61 -22.49 -1.99
C TRP A 186 13.24 -21.68 -3.23
N PHE A 187 14.08 -21.78 -4.29
CA PHE A 187 13.92 -21.06 -5.54
C PHE A 187 13.69 -22.01 -6.71
N TYR A 188 13.19 -21.46 -7.79
CA TYR A 188 13.14 -22.10 -9.09
C TYR A 188 14.37 -21.69 -9.89
N TRP A 189 14.78 -22.56 -10.83
CA TRP A 189 16.01 -22.37 -11.59
C TRP A 189 15.77 -22.65 -13.07
N ILE A 190 16.31 -21.78 -13.93
CA ILE A 190 16.35 -22.00 -15.39
C ILE A 190 17.81 -22.05 -15.86
N ARG A 191 18.02 -22.72 -16.98
CA ARG A 191 19.30 -22.66 -17.67
C ARG A 191 19.60 -21.23 -18.11
N ALA A 192 20.81 -20.74 -17.92
CA ALA A 192 21.21 -19.36 -18.23
C ALA A 192 21.02 -19.02 -19.71
N GLU A 193 21.25 -19.97 -20.62
CA GLU A 193 21.02 -19.83 -22.05
C GLU A 193 19.56 -19.58 -22.45
N ALA A 194 18.60 -19.90 -21.55
CA ALA A 194 17.18 -19.68 -21.77
C ALA A 194 16.70 -18.28 -21.31
N ALA A 195 17.53 -17.53 -20.60
CA ALA A 195 17.13 -16.30 -19.91
C ALA A 195 16.48 -15.25 -20.83
N GLU A 196 17.06 -15.02 -22.01
CA GLU A 196 16.56 -14.03 -22.98
C GLU A 196 15.23 -14.44 -23.63
N ARG A 197 14.92 -15.76 -23.65
CA ARG A 197 13.71 -16.32 -24.24
C ARG A 197 12.62 -16.61 -23.21
N TYR A 198 12.93 -16.40 -21.93
CA TYR A 198 12.00 -16.69 -20.85
C TYR A 198 10.93 -15.60 -20.75
N GLN A 199 9.68 -16.03 -20.87
CA GLN A 199 8.49 -15.17 -20.71
C GLN A 199 7.29 -16.02 -20.31
N ALA A 200 6.22 -15.39 -19.80
CA ALA A 200 4.96 -16.06 -19.53
C ALA A 200 4.44 -16.79 -20.79
N PRO A 201 3.93 -18.02 -20.67
CA PRO A 201 3.41 -18.73 -21.83
C PRO A 201 2.08 -18.10 -22.28
N LYS A 202 1.96 -17.83 -23.57
CA LYS A 202 0.71 -17.37 -24.16
C LYS A 202 -0.18 -18.56 -24.47
N ILE A 203 -1.42 -18.54 -23.97
CA ILE A 203 -2.39 -19.64 -24.14
C ILE A 203 -3.45 -19.23 -25.15
N GLU A 204 -3.30 -19.65 -26.40
CA GLU A 204 -4.11 -19.17 -27.54
C GLU A 204 -5.62 -19.34 -27.35
N ASN A 205 -6.05 -20.42 -26.71
CA ASN A 205 -7.48 -20.73 -26.53
C ASN A 205 -8.09 -20.15 -25.24
N LEU A 206 -7.37 -19.30 -24.55
CA LEU A 206 -7.83 -18.59 -23.36
C LEU A 206 -7.67 -17.09 -23.57
N GLY A 207 -8.65 -16.33 -23.04
CA GLY A 207 -8.55 -14.88 -22.96
C GLY A 207 -7.71 -14.43 -21.77
N PHE A 208 -7.79 -13.14 -21.47
CA PHE A 208 -7.29 -12.58 -20.20
C PHE A 208 -8.16 -13.09 -19.04
N CYS A 209 -7.66 -14.03 -18.26
CA CYS A 209 -8.42 -14.67 -17.18
C CYS A 209 -7.50 -15.22 -16.07
N GLN A 210 -8.08 -15.55 -14.93
CA GLN A 210 -7.37 -16.23 -13.86
C GLN A 210 -7.23 -17.75 -14.14
N PRO A 211 -6.16 -18.41 -13.64
CA PRO A 211 -6.04 -19.85 -13.71
C PRO A 211 -7.11 -20.52 -12.82
N SER A 212 -7.71 -21.58 -13.36
CA SER A 212 -8.73 -22.39 -12.69
C SER A 212 -8.54 -23.86 -12.97
N ILE A 213 -9.22 -24.72 -12.21
CA ILE A 213 -9.19 -26.17 -12.42
C ILE A 213 -9.64 -26.52 -13.84
N ASP A 214 -10.65 -25.83 -14.35
CA ASP A 214 -11.24 -26.11 -15.67
C ASP A 214 -10.30 -25.82 -16.84
N ASN A 215 -9.36 -24.88 -16.67
CA ASN A 215 -8.44 -24.49 -17.73
C ASN A 215 -7.04 -25.14 -17.64
N LEU A 216 -6.74 -25.94 -16.59
CA LEU A 216 -5.44 -26.60 -16.41
C LEU A 216 -5.01 -27.42 -17.64
N ARG A 217 -5.89 -28.27 -18.16
CA ARG A 217 -5.59 -29.08 -19.35
C ARG A 217 -5.19 -28.24 -20.55
N THR A 218 -5.88 -27.11 -20.78
CA THR A 218 -5.57 -26.17 -21.87
C THR A 218 -4.22 -25.51 -21.65
N ILE A 219 -3.94 -25.07 -20.41
CA ILE A 219 -2.65 -24.46 -20.05
C ILE A 219 -1.50 -25.43 -20.32
N TYR A 220 -1.58 -26.66 -19.82
CA TYR A 220 -0.49 -27.64 -19.92
C TYR A 220 -0.33 -28.24 -21.31
N SER A 221 -1.38 -28.28 -22.14
CA SER A 221 -1.30 -28.77 -23.51
C SER A 221 -0.70 -27.73 -24.48
N ALA A 222 -0.68 -26.46 -24.10
CA ALA A 222 -0.17 -25.38 -24.95
C ALA A 222 1.32 -25.59 -25.29
N PRO A 223 1.72 -25.40 -26.58
CA PRO A 223 3.12 -25.53 -27.00
C PRO A 223 4.07 -24.61 -26.23
N GLU A 224 3.60 -23.38 -25.91
CA GLU A 224 4.35 -22.38 -25.15
C GLU A 224 4.64 -22.84 -23.74
N THR A 225 3.67 -23.48 -23.08
CA THR A 225 3.87 -24.09 -21.75
C THR A 225 4.91 -25.19 -21.81
N LYS A 226 4.83 -26.10 -22.78
CA LYS A 226 5.83 -27.17 -22.95
C LYS A 226 7.23 -26.62 -23.18
N ARG A 227 7.34 -25.53 -23.96
CA ARG A 227 8.62 -24.85 -24.19
C ARG A 227 9.15 -24.22 -22.90
N LEU A 228 8.28 -23.53 -22.14
CA LEU A 228 8.62 -22.92 -20.85
C LEU A 228 9.13 -23.98 -19.86
N LEU A 229 8.40 -25.08 -19.70
CA LEU A 229 8.80 -26.19 -18.80
C LEU A 229 10.19 -26.72 -19.13
N GLY A 230 10.53 -26.76 -20.42
CA GLY A 230 11.85 -27.18 -20.89
C GLY A 230 13.01 -26.26 -20.49
N TYR A 231 12.76 -25.04 -20.02
CA TYR A 231 13.83 -24.14 -19.55
C TYR A 231 14.28 -24.43 -18.12
N PHE A 232 13.41 -25.06 -17.30
CA PHE A 232 13.69 -25.31 -15.90
C PHE A 232 14.69 -26.44 -15.67
N THR A 233 15.41 -26.34 -14.57
CA THR A 233 16.43 -27.30 -14.12
C THR A 233 16.42 -27.39 -12.59
N GLU A 234 17.22 -28.30 -12.05
CA GLU A 234 17.42 -28.44 -10.61
C GLU A 234 18.23 -27.26 -10.04
N SER A 235 18.17 -27.12 -8.72
CA SER A 235 18.95 -26.14 -7.98
C SER A 235 20.46 -26.43 -8.04
N PRO A 236 21.34 -25.42 -7.98
CA PRO A 236 22.80 -25.60 -8.15
C PRO A 236 23.42 -26.55 -7.13
N ASP A 237 22.91 -26.62 -5.90
CA ASP A 237 23.32 -27.58 -4.87
C ASP A 237 23.03 -29.04 -5.25
N LYS A 238 21.97 -29.27 -6.03
CA LYS A 238 21.65 -30.60 -6.57
C LYS A 238 22.40 -30.92 -7.86
N LEU A 239 22.63 -29.91 -8.71
CA LEU A 239 23.37 -30.09 -9.95
C LEU A 239 24.83 -30.49 -9.69
N ASN A 240 25.48 -29.84 -8.74
CA ASN A 240 26.85 -30.17 -8.34
C ASN A 240 27.10 -29.84 -6.85
N PRO A 241 26.83 -30.78 -5.93
CA PRO A 241 26.96 -30.54 -4.50
C PRO A 241 28.36 -30.11 -4.05
N GLN A 242 29.41 -30.67 -4.65
CA GLN A 242 30.79 -30.36 -4.27
C GLN A 242 31.19 -28.94 -4.69
N VAL A 243 30.81 -28.54 -5.89
CA VAL A 243 31.06 -27.16 -6.37
C VAL A 243 30.25 -26.17 -5.57
N TRP A 244 29.01 -26.54 -5.21
CA TRP A 244 28.13 -25.71 -4.37
C TRP A 244 28.75 -25.45 -2.99
N GLU A 245 29.27 -26.46 -2.33
CA GLU A 245 29.87 -26.32 -0.99
C GLU A 245 31.08 -25.34 -1.01
N ASN A 246 31.91 -25.40 -2.04
CA ASN A 246 33.02 -24.48 -2.20
C ASN A 246 32.53 -23.04 -2.49
N PHE A 247 31.59 -22.92 -3.43
CA PHE A 247 30.98 -21.65 -3.79
C PHE A 247 30.31 -20.99 -2.57
N TYR A 248 29.55 -21.74 -1.76
CA TYR A 248 28.93 -21.23 -0.54
C TYR A 248 29.95 -20.66 0.44
N LYS A 249 31.05 -21.42 0.73
CA LYS A 249 32.13 -20.98 1.63
C LYS A 249 32.81 -19.70 1.13
N ASP A 250 32.91 -19.55 -0.18
CA ASP A 250 33.53 -18.38 -0.80
C ASP A 250 32.62 -17.16 -0.89
N SER A 251 31.29 -17.34 -0.87
CA SER A 251 30.32 -16.28 -1.07
C SER A 251 29.65 -15.80 0.21
N VAL A 252 29.44 -16.70 1.19
CA VAL A 252 28.74 -16.39 2.43
C VAL A 252 29.49 -15.33 3.25
N GLY A 253 28.76 -14.31 3.70
CA GLY A 253 29.30 -13.23 4.54
C GLY A 253 30.16 -12.18 3.82
N LYS A 254 30.44 -12.35 2.52
CA LYS A 254 31.30 -11.40 1.76
C LYS A 254 30.54 -10.22 1.16
N GLY A 255 29.19 -10.26 1.16
CA GLY A 255 28.35 -9.20 0.58
C GLY A 255 28.52 -9.01 -0.94
N ASN A 256 29.23 -9.94 -1.60
CA ASN A 256 29.54 -9.89 -3.01
C ASN A 256 28.33 -10.29 -3.86
N ASP A 257 28.31 -9.75 -5.07
CA ASP A 257 27.41 -10.20 -6.11
C ASP A 257 27.78 -11.61 -6.58
N PHE A 258 26.98 -12.58 -6.16
CA PHE A 258 27.24 -14.01 -6.42
C PHE A 258 26.57 -14.53 -7.69
N LEU A 259 25.68 -13.74 -8.32
CA LEU A 259 24.82 -14.23 -9.40
C LEU A 259 25.64 -14.59 -10.67
N GLU A 260 26.64 -13.79 -11.02
CA GLU A 260 27.52 -14.10 -12.15
C GLU A 260 28.29 -15.39 -11.91
N SER A 261 28.84 -15.57 -10.70
CA SER A 261 29.51 -16.80 -10.33
C SER A 261 28.59 -18.03 -10.38
N LEU A 262 27.30 -17.87 -10.05
CA LEU A 262 26.31 -18.95 -10.23
C LEU A 262 26.13 -19.34 -11.70
N ILE A 263 26.06 -18.34 -12.57
CA ILE A 263 25.93 -18.55 -14.02
C ILE A 263 27.18 -19.27 -14.55
N ASP A 264 28.36 -18.77 -14.17
CA ASP A 264 29.64 -19.33 -14.67
C ASP A 264 29.89 -20.76 -14.16
N LEU A 265 29.58 -21.05 -12.89
CA LEU A 265 29.87 -22.35 -12.28
C LEU A 265 28.81 -23.41 -12.56
N PHE A 266 27.54 -23.01 -12.68
CA PHE A 266 26.42 -23.96 -12.76
C PHE A 266 25.55 -23.78 -14.03
N GLY A 267 25.74 -22.70 -14.80
CA GLY A 267 24.94 -22.40 -15.98
C GLY A 267 23.46 -22.12 -15.67
N VAL A 268 23.13 -21.66 -14.47
CA VAL A 268 21.73 -21.46 -14.02
C VAL A 268 21.53 -20.11 -13.34
N LEU A 269 20.28 -19.64 -13.35
CA LEU A 269 19.86 -18.45 -12.61
C LEU A 269 18.37 -18.55 -12.22
N PRO A 270 17.91 -17.80 -11.20
CA PRO A 270 16.50 -17.71 -10.89
C PRO A 270 15.72 -17.02 -12.03
N PRO A 271 14.58 -17.58 -12.48
CA PRO A 271 13.77 -16.96 -13.54
C PRO A 271 13.10 -15.67 -13.06
N PRO A 272 12.84 -14.72 -13.96
CA PRO A 272 11.96 -13.59 -13.64
C PRO A 272 10.54 -14.07 -13.32
N GLY A 273 9.84 -13.31 -12.46
CA GLY A 273 8.42 -13.51 -12.22
C GLY A 273 7.57 -13.03 -13.40
N PHE A 274 6.30 -13.38 -13.39
CA PHE A 274 5.28 -12.84 -14.30
C PHE A 274 3.90 -12.86 -13.64
N SER A 275 2.93 -12.17 -14.24
CA SER A 275 1.56 -12.04 -13.71
C SER A 275 0.89 -13.39 -13.45
N ASP A 276 0.10 -13.48 -12.41
CA ASP A 276 -0.77 -14.63 -12.09
C ASP A 276 -2.02 -14.72 -13.00
N TRP A 277 -2.23 -13.73 -13.88
CA TRP A 277 -3.27 -13.75 -14.90
C TRP A 277 -2.75 -14.34 -16.21
N ILE A 278 -3.54 -15.24 -16.79
CA ILE A 278 -3.25 -15.83 -18.10
C ILE A 278 -3.38 -14.74 -19.17
N ASN A 279 -2.41 -14.71 -20.09
CA ASN A 279 -2.36 -13.75 -21.21
C ASN A 279 -2.30 -12.28 -20.80
N ASP A 280 -1.83 -11.99 -19.58
CA ASP A 280 -1.53 -10.62 -19.19
C ASP A 280 -0.51 -10.01 -20.16
N PRO A 281 -0.77 -8.82 -20.72
CA PRO A 281 0.16 -8.16 -21.63
C PRO A 281 1.41 -7.61 -20.95
N GLN A 282 1.48 -7.60 -19.62
CA GLN A 282 2.65 -7.13 -18.90
C GLN A 282 3.90 -7.96 -19.24
N PRO A 283 5.08 -7.32 -19.37
CA PRO A 283 6.34 -8.05 -19.53
C PRO A 283 6.68 -8.81 -18.23
N ALA A 284 7.57 -9.80 -18.36
CA ALA A 284 8.10 -10.49 -17.18
C ALA A 284 8.76 -9.49 -16.20
N TRP A 285 8.62 -9.77 -14.91
CA TRP A 285 9.16 -8.94 -13.83
C TRP A 285 10.65 -9.26 -13.63
N SER A 286 11.50 -8.51 -14.31
CA SER A 286 12.94 -8.80 -14.42
C SER A 286 13.69 -8.81 -13.07
N ASP A 287 13.18 -8.12 -12.08
CA ASP A 287 13.80 -7.86 -10.76
C ASP A 287 13.47 -8.90 -9.69
N VAL A 288 12.36 -9.65 -9.84
CA VAL A 288 11.88 -10.60 -8.84
C VAL A 288 11.70 -12.01 -9.39
N THR A 289 11.70 -12.99 -8.51
CA THR A 289 11.36 -14.40 -8.77
C THR A 289 10.40 -14.91 -7.70
N PHE A 290 9.67 -15.98 -8.01
CA PHE A 290 8.75 -16.59 -7.05
C PHE A 290 9.47 -17.51 -6.07
N LEU A 291 9.09 -17.45 -4.81
CA LEU A 291 9.50 -18.43 -3.80
C LEU A 291 8.78 -19.77 -4.02
N LYS A 292 9.52 -20.88 -3.87
CA LYS A 292 9.00 -22.22 -4.04
C LYS A 292 8.23 -22.68 -2.79
N LEU A 293 6.96 -22.21 -2.67
CA LEU A 293 6.11 -22.50 -1.52
C LEU A 293 5.73 -23.98 -1.40
N PHE A 294 5.79 -24.73 -2.49
CA PHE A 294 5.53 -26.16 -2.53
C PHE A 294 6.67 -26.91 -3.21
N LEU A 295 6.94 -28.13 -2.77
CA LEU A 295 8.02 -28.97 -3.30
C LEU A 295 7.64 -29.63 -4.63
N LYS A 296 6.33 -29.81 -4.89
CA LYS A 296 5.76 -30.41 -6.09
C LYS A 296 4.68 -29.50 -6.66
N PRO A 297 4.30 -29.65 -7.95
CA PRO A 297 3.15 -28.97 -8.52
C PRO A 297 1.85 -29.28 -7.76
N PRO A 298 0.77 -28.48 -7.95
CA PRO A 298 -0.55 -28.77 -7.41
C PRO A 298 -1.02 -30.18 -7.73
N ASN A 299 -1.83 -30.78 -6.84
CA ASN A 299 -2.22 -32.20 -6.93
C ASN A 299 -2.78 -32.58 -8.31
N LEU A 300 -3.70 -31.77 -8.84
CA LEU A 300 -4.30 -32.00 -10.16
C LEU A 300 -3.33 -31.77 -11.32
N SER A 301 -2.38 -30.87 -11.15
CA SER A 301 -1.44 -30.51 -12.23
C SER A 301 -0.42 -31.62 -12.51
N ARG A 302 -0.18 -32.52 -11.53
CA ARG A 302 0.79 -33.62 -11.64
C ARG A 302 0.45 -34.60 -12.75
N GLU A 303 -0.81 -34.70 -13.16
CA GLU A 303 -1.21 -35.58 -14.27
C GLU A 303 -0.77 -35.07 -15.66
N PHE A 304 -0.43 -33.77 -15.77
CA PHE A 304 -0.09 -33.10 -17.03
C PHE A 304 1.42 -32.99 -17.27
N VAL A 305 2.26 -33.33 -16.30
CA VAL A 305 3.72 -33.13 -16.37
C VAL A 305 4.46 -34.46 -16.18
N ASP A 306 5.66 -34.54 -16.75
CA ASP A 306 6.55 -35.69 -16.55
C ASP A 306 6.89 -35.78 -15.04
N PRO A 307 6.87 -36.98 -14.43
CA PRO A 307 7.29 -37.18 -13.04
C PRO A 307 8.71 -36.69 -12.74
N ASN A 308 9.59 -36.61 -13.74
CA ASN A 308 10.96 -36.13 -13.64
C ASN A 308 11.11 -34.65 -14.00
N GLN A 309 10.00 -33.91 -14.24
CA GLN A 309 10.03 -32.50 -14.52
C GLN A 309 10.69 -31.75 -13.35
N SER A 310 11.73 -30.96 -13.63
CA SER A 310 12.34 -30.08 -12.64
C SER A 310 11.31 -29.07 -12.11
N PRO A 311 11.47 -28.57 -10.88
CA PRO A 311 10.58 -27.55 -10.33
C PRO A 311 10.46 -26.33 -11.27
N TYR A 312 9.25 -25.88 -11.51
CA TYR A 312 8.93 -24.85 -12.51
C TYR A 312 7.92 -23.83 -11.97
N ILE A 313 7.81 -22.70 -12.66
CA ILE A 313 6.81 -21.66 -12.42
C ILE A 313 5.78 -21.70 -13.54
N LEU A 314 4.48 -21.76 -13.16
CA LEU A 314 3.34 -21.63 -14.05
C LEU A 314 2.17 -20.99 -13.30
N PHE A 315 1.11 -20.58 -13.97
CA PHE A 315 -0.01 -19.83 -13.41
C PHE A 315 -0.65 -20.47 -12.17
N ASP A 316 -0.84 -21.80 -12.17
CA ASP A 316 -1.38 -22.58 -11.06
C ASP A 316 -0.44 -22.66 -9.85
N ILE A 317 0.87 -22.55 -10.07
CA ILE A 317 1.88 -22.47 -9.02
C ILE A 317 1.97 -21.05 -8.47
N ILE A 318 1.85 -20.04 -9.32
CA ILE A 318 1.84 -18.63 -8.91
C ILE A 318 0.58 -18.35 -8.08
N LYS A 319 -0.59 -18.76 -8.57
CA LYS A 319 -1.89 -18.60 -7.88
C LYS A 319 -2.17 -19.79 -6.96
N ALA A 320 -1.26 -20.04 -6.04
CA ALA A 320 -1.31 -21.20 -5.15
C ALA A 320 -2.58 -21.26 -4.27
N SER A 321 -3.28 -20.15 -4.09
CA SER A 321 -4.56 -20.08 -3.37
C SER A 321 -5.72 -20.82 -4.05
N ASN A 322 -5.64 -21.05 -5.36
CA ASN A 322 -6.72 -21.66 -6.16
C ASN A 322 -6.58 -23.18 -6.31
N PHE A 323 -5.46 -23.74 -5.87
CA PHE A 323 -5.13 -25.15 -6.15
C PHE A 323 -4.67 -25.86 -4.90
N GLU A 324 -5.26 -27.02 -4.63
CA GLU A 324 -4.83 -27.87 -3.52
C GLU A 324 -3.43 -28.45 -3.77
N ASN A 325 -2.60 -28.44 -2.73
CA ASN A 325 -1.26 -29.00 -2.77
C ASN A 325 -0.83 -29.53 -1.39
N ASP A 326 -0.44 -30.80 -1.35
CA ASP A 326 -0.03 -31.54 -0.16
C ASP A 326 1.47 -31.45 0.15
N SER A 327 2.26 -30.79 -0.71
CA SER A 327 3.72 -30.80 -0.67
C SER A 327 4.35 -29.49 -0.18
N ALA A 328 3.82 -28.94 0.92
CA ALA A 328 4.32 -27.66 1.47
C ALA A 328 5.84 -27.69 1.73
N ASN A 329 6.54 -26.65 1.33
CA ASN A 329 7.93 -26.40 1.69
C ASN A 329 7.99 -25.84 3.13
N ARG A 330 7.85 -26.73 4.12
CA ARG A 330 7.70 -26.35 5.52
C ARG A 330 8.79 -25.42 6.05
N PRO A 331 10.10 -25.66 5.79
CA PRO A 331 11.13 -24.75 6.28
C PRO A 331 10.99 -23.31 5.75
N LEU A 332 10.61 -23.17 4.47
CA LEU A 332 10.32 -21.85 3.90
C LEU A 332 9.08 -21.20 4.54
N TRP A 333 8.03 -21.98 4.78
CA TRP A 333 6.81 -21.46 5.43
C TRP A 333 7.11 -20.97 6.84
N GLU A 334 7.84 -21.76 7.64
CA GLU A 334 8.26 -21.39 9.00
C GLU A 334 9.09 -20.09 9.01
N TYR A 335 10.01 -19.95 8.05
CA TYR A 335 10.77 -18.73 7.88
C TYR A 335 9.85 -17.52 7.59
N LEU A 336 8.94 -17.63 6.61
CA LEU A 336 8.03 -16.54 6.24
C LEU A 336 7.07 -16.16 7.37
N VAL A 337 6.59 -17.13 8.13
CA VAL A 337 5.71 -16.94 9.29
C VAL A 337 6.43 -16.14 10.40
N ASP A 338 7.74 -16.30 10.55
CA ASP A 338 8.50 -15.68 11.65
C ASP A 338 8.99 -14.26 11.31
N VAL A 339 8.89 -13.82 10.05
CA VAL A 339 9.34 -12.48 9.62
C VAL A 339 8.58 -11.38 10.37
N ILE A 340 7.24 -11.39 10.33
CA ILE A 340 6.42 -10.34 10.96
C ILE A 340 6.63 -10.31 12.49
N PRO A 341 6.59 -11.43 13.21
CA PRO A 341 6.94 -11.49 14.62
C PRO A 341 8.32 -10.89 14.95
N SER A 342 9.30 -11.07 14.07
CA SER A 342 10.62 -10.43 14.23
C SER A 342 10.52 -8.90 14.18
N TYR A 343 9.77 -8.35 13.23
CA TYR A 343 9.55 -6.90 13.14
C TYR A 343 8.73 -6.36 14.32
N GLN A 344 7.72 -7.09 14.79
CA GLN A 344 6.96 -6.72 15.99
C GLN A 344 7.88 -6.62 17.22
N ARG A 345 8.73 -7.63 17.45
CA ARG A 345 9.66 -7.65 18.59
C ARG A 345 10.74 -6.57 18.52
N ARG A 346 11.27 -6.31 17.33
CA ARG A 346 12.38 -5.36 17.13
C ARG A 346 11.90 -3.92 17.11
N PHE A 347 10.75 -3.64 16.52
CA PHE A 347 10.34 -2.29 16.16
C PHE A 347 8.96 -1.89 16.69
N GLY A 348 8.12 -2.85 17.11
CA GLY A 348 6.78 -2.56 17.62
C GLY A 348 5.78 -2.03 16.58
N ILE A 349 5.90 -2.46 15.32
CA ILE A 349 4.93 -2.09 14.27
C ILE A 349 3.52 -2.55 14.60
N ASP A 350 2.50 -1.85 14.10
CA ASP A 350 1.09 -2.05 14.46
C ASP A 350 0.29 -2.88 13.45
N GLY A 351 0.83 -3.11 12.27
CA GLY A 351 0.16 -3.89 11.23
C GLY A 351 0.95 -3.96 9.93
N ILE A 352 0.40 -4.69 8.97
CA ILE A 352 0.94 -4.82 7.62
C ILE A 352 -0.15 -4.83 6.55
N ARG A 353 0.23 -4.48 5.33
CA ARG A 353 -0.45 -4.91 4.11
C ARG A 353 0.28 -6.12 3.56
N LEU A 354 -0.45 -7.20 3.30
CA LEU A 354 0.11 -8.44 2.77
C LEU A 354 0.09 -8.40 1.23
N ASP A 355 1.26 -8.17 0.64
CA ASP A 355 1.44 -8.11 -0.80
C ASP A 355 1.21 -9.49 -1.44
N MET A 356 0.46 -9.53 -2.54
CA MET A 356 0.05 -10.77 -3.21
C MET A 356 -0.56 -11.83 -2.28
N GLY A 357 -1.17 -11.43 -1.16
CA GLY A 357 -1.82 -12.34 -0.21
C GLY A 357 -2.86 -13.24 -0.89
N HIS A 358 -3.58 -12.69 -1.86
CA HIS A 358 -4.55 -13.42 -2.68
C HIS A 358 -3.97 -14.61 -3.48
N ALA A 359 -2.65 -14.68 -3.64
CA ALA A 359 -1.95 -15.78 -4.33
C ALA A 359 -1.32 -16.79 -3.37
N LEU A 360 -1.26 -16.51 -2.06
CA LEU A 360 -0.69 -17.42 -1.07
C LEU A 360 -1.58 -18.62 -0.79
N PRO A 361 -0.99 -19.78 -0.44
CA PRO A 361 -1.74 -20.91 0.11
C PRO A 361 -2.47 -20.48 1.40
N ARG A 362 -3.75 -20.81 1.51
CA ARG A 362 -4.59 -20.48 2.66
C ARG A 362 -3.95 -20.80 4.02
N ALA A 363 -3.32 -21.99 4.11
CA ALA A 363 -2.71 -22.44 5.36
C ALA A 363 -1.48 -21.58 5.75
N LEU A 364 -0.70 -21.11 4.77
CA LEU A 364 0.44 -20.21 5.02
C LEU A 364 -0.05 -18.81 5.42
N GLU A 365 -1.00 -18.27 4.68
CA GLU A 365 -1.62 -16.98 4.98
C GLU A 365 -2.19 -16.96 6.42
N SER A 366 -2.97 -17.98 6.79
CA SER A 366 -3.52 -18.11 8.14
C SER A 366 -2.44 -18.23 9.21
N ALA A 367 -1.35 -18.96 8.95
CA ALA A 367 -0.25 -19.10 9.89
C ALA A 367 0.49 -17.78 10.11
N ILE A 368 0.70 -16.98 9.06
CA ILE A 368 1.30 -15.64 9.15
C ILE A 368 0.43 -14.74 10.04
N ILE A 369 -0.88 -14.68 9.77
CA ILE A 369 -1.82 -13.84 10.50
C ILE A 369 -1.90 -14.27 11.97
N GLN A 370 -2.07 -15.57 12.22
CA GLN A 370 -2.18 -16.11 13.57
C GLN A 370 -0.92 -15.83 14.38
N LYS A 371 0.26 -16.09 13.82
CA LYS A 371 1.53 -15.92 14.51
C LYS A 371 1.80 -14.49 14.94
N ALA A 372 1.48 -13.53 14.09
CA ALA A 372 1.59 -12.11 14.44
C ALA A 372 0.63 -11.73 15.57
N ARG A 373 -0.61 -12.27 15.57
CA ARG A 373 -1.63 -11.98 16.59
C ARG A 373 -1.42 -12.72 17.92
N GLU A 374 -0.62 -13.79 17.94
CA GLU A 374 -0.16 -14.40 19.19
C GLU A 374 0.71 -13.42 20.00
N LEU A 375 1.46 -12.54 19.33
CA LEU A 375 2.27 -11.51 19.98
C LEU A 375 1.47 -10.24 20.29
N ASP A 376 0.63 -9.80 19.37
CA ASP A 376 -0.23 -8.62 19.53
C ASP A 376 -1.62 -8.89 18.95
N PRO A 377 -2.64 -9.16 19.79
CA PRO A 377 -4.01 -9.35 19.32
C PRO A 377 -4.61 -8.14 18.57
N GLY A 378 -4.06 -6.95 18.80
CA GLY A 378 -4.44 -5.70 18.13
C GLY A 378 -3.77 -5.48 16.76
N PHE A 379 -2.89 -6.39 16.33
CA PHE A 379 -2.15 -6.28 15.08
C PHE A 379 -3.07 -6.45 13.86
N VAL A 380 -3.03 -5.49 12.93
CA VAL A 380 -3.93 -5.46 11.78
C VAL A 380 -3.29 -5.96 10.49
N PHE A 381 -4.15 -6.51 9.62
CA PHE A 381 -3.78 -6.98 8.29
C PHE A 381 -4.68 -6.34 7.23
N ILE A 382 -4.07 -5.72 6.22
CA ILE A 382 -4.75 -5.23 5.01
C ILE A 382 -4.49 -6.23 3.88
N ALA A 383 -5.56 -6.73 3.25
CA ALA A 383 -5.43 -7.58 2.07
C ALA A 383 -5.16 -6.74 0.82
N GLU A 384 -4.24 -7.21 -0.02
CA GLU A 384 -4.20 -6.79 -1.41
C GLU A 384 -5.33 -7.50 -2.19
N GLU A 385 -6.56 -7.09 -1.91
CA GLU A 385 -7.74 -7.52 -2.64
C GLU A 385 -8.33 -6.30 -3.35
N LEU A 386 -8.31 -6.34 -4.67
CA LEU A 386 -8.79 -5.25 -5.53
C LEU A 386 -10.27 -5.42 -5.91
N GLU A 387 -10.82 -6.61 -5.74
CA GLU A 387 -12.22 -6.90 -6.02
C GLU A 387 -13.05 -6.78 -4.73
N ILE A 388 -13.79 -5.69 -4.59
CA ILE A 388 -14.59 -5.43 -3.38
C ILE A 388 -15.64 -6.52 -3.10
N SER A 389 -16.08 -7.27 -4.10
CA SER A 389 -16.98 -8.43 -3.94
C SER A 389 -16.37 -9.59 -3.15
N LYS A 390 -15.06 -9.59 -2.95
CA LYS A 390 -14.32 -10.60 -2.18
C LYS A 390 -14.04 -10.20 -0.73
N ASP A 391 -14.62 -9.10 -0.25
CA ASP A 391 -14.47 -8.61 1.12
C ASP A 391 -14.82 -9.67 2.18
N LYS A 392 -15.89 -10.45 1.96
CA LYS A 392 -16.27 -11.56 2.84
C LYS A 392 -15.20 -12.65 2.90
N LYS A 393 -14.62 -13.00 1.75
CA LYS A 393 -13.53 -13.97 1.69
C LYS A 393 -12.31 -13.45 2.45
N ALA A 394 -11.95 -12.17 2.28
CA ALA A 394 -10.85 -11.56 3.02
C ALA A 394 -11.12 -11.57 4.54
N LEU A 395 -12.36 -11.27 4.97
CA LEU A 395 -12.76 -11.38 6.39
C LEU A 395 -12.58 -12.81 6.93
N GLU A 396 -13.06 -13.82 6.20
CA GLU A 396 -12.89 -15.24 6.56
C GLU A 396 -11.40 -15.65 6.61
N HIS A 397 -10.55 -14.98 5.85
CA HIS A 397 -9.11 -15.15 5.85
C HIS A 397 -8.43 -14.44 7.02
N GLY A 398 -9.17 -13.63 7.77
CA GLY A 398 -8.68 -12.97 8.98
C GLY A 398 -8.13 -11.57 8.75
N TYR A 399 -8.36 -10.97 7.60
CA TYR A 399 -7.99 -9.57 7.35
C TYR A 399 -8.93 -8.60 8.08
N ASP A 400 -8.47 -7.38 8.30
CA ASP A 400 -9.20 -6.29 8.97
C ASP A 400 -9.66 -5.22 7.97
N ALA A 401 -9.03 -5.17 6.80
CA ALA A 401 -9.38 -4.27 5.69
C ALA A 401 -8.92 -4.85 4.35
N ILE A 402 -9.46 -4.29 3.27
CA ILE A 402 -9.00 -4.57 1.89
C ILE A 402 -8.47 -3.29 1.24
N LEU A 403 -7.58 -3.44 0.27
CA LEU A 403 -7.13 -2.31 -0.56
C LEU A 403 -8.30 -1.73 -1.38
N GLY A 404 -9.15 -2.59 -1.93
CA GLY A 404 -10.29 -2.18 -2.74
C GLY A 404 -9.89 -1.53 -4.06
N ASN A 405 -10.87 -0.93 -4.73
CA ASN A 405 -10.69 -0.33 -6.05
C ASN A 405 -11.26 1.11 -6.17
N ALA A 406 -11.29 1.85 -5.06
CA ALA A 406 -11.70 3.26 -5.05
C ALA A 406 -10.94 4.08 -6.10
N TRP A 407 -9.62 3.88 -6.19
CA TRP A 407 -8.73 4.50 -7.16
C TRP A 407 -9.13 4.28 -8.63
N TRP A 408 -9.92 3.25 -8.92
CA TRP A 408 -10.45 2.96 -10.25
C TRP A 408 -11.89 3.47 -10.41
N MET A 409 -12.74 3.29 -9.40
CA MET A 409 -14.17 3.63 -9.44
C MET A 409 -14.41 5.14 -9.34
N GLU A 410 -13.73 5.83 -8.41
CA GLU A 410 -13.94 7.26 -8.16
C GLU A 410 -13.63 8.14 -9.37
N PRO A 411 -12.52 7.97 -10.12
CA PRO A 411 -12.24 8.82 -11.28
C PRO A 411 -13.22 8.67 -12.44
N ARG A 412 -14.03 7.61 -12.44
CA ARG A 412 -15.02 7.32 -13.50
C ARG A 412 -16.39 7.91 -13.18
N VAL A 413 -16.38 9.22 -12.88
CA VAL A 413 -17.60 9.97 -12.52
C VAL A 413 -18.61 10.02 -13.67
N ASP A 414 -18.14 10.22 -14.90
CA ASP A 414 -18.98 10.29 -16.10
C ASP A 414 -19.62 8.95 -16.49
N GLU A 415 -19.04 7.85 -16.02
CA GLU A 415 -19.56 6.49 -16.18
C GLU A 415 -20.53 6.09 -15.04
N GLY A 416 -20.75 6.96 -14.07
CA GLY A 416 -21.57 6.68 -12.88
C GLY A 416 -20.91 5.74 -11.85
N LYS A 417 -19.64 5.35 -12.07
CA LYS A 417 -18.93 4.38 -11.22
C LYS A 417 -18.64 4.95 -9.83
N CYS A 418 -18.32 6.22 -9.73
CA CYS A 418 -18.13 6.90 -8.45
C CYS A 418 -19.39 6.82 -7.59
N TYR A 419 -20.56 7.14 -8.16
CA TYR A 419 -21.84 7.03 -7.47
C TYR A 419 -22.16 5.58 -7.07
N GLU A 420 -21.98 4.63 -8.00
CA GLU A 420 -22.21 3.20 -7.76
C GLU A 420 -21.37 2.71 -6.57
N PHE A 421 -20.10 3.03 -6.56
CA PHE A 421 -19.16 2.62 -5.51
C PHE A 421 -19.49 3.25 -4.16
N CYS A 422 -19.51 4.58 -4.10
CA CYS A 422 -19.61 5.30 -2.82
C CYS A 422 -21.01 5.24 -2.21
N GLN A 423 -22.08 5.23 -3.03
CA GLN A 423 -23.47 5.24 -2.55
C GLN A 423 -24.03 3.84 -2.33
N LYS A 424 -23.66 2.84 -3.18
CA LYS A 424 -24.36 1.55 -3.20
C LYS A 424 -23.50 0.39 -2.70
N LEU A 425 -22.23 0.33 -3.10
CA LEU A 425 -21.38 -0.85 -2.84
C LEU A 425 -20.66 -0.76 -1.50
N LEU A 426 -19.96 0.35 -1.25
CA LEU A 426 -19.11 0.53 -0.09
C LEU A 426 -19.83 0.37 1.26
N PRO A 427 -21.06 0.94 1.46
CA PRO A 427 -21.77 0.79 2.72
C PRO A 427 -22.10 -0.67 3.09
N GLY A 428 -22.25 -1.54 2.09
CA GLY A 428 -22.61 -2.96 2.27
C GLY A 428 -21.47 -3.91 2.53
N LEU A 429 -20.21 -3.46 2.46
CA LEU A 429 -19.05 -4.31 2.68
C LEU A 429 -18.99 -4.83 4.12
N LYS A 430 -18.41 -6.01 4.29
CA LYS A 430 -18.12 -6.64 5.60
C LYS A 430 -16.79 -6.21 6.18
N LEU A 431 -15.81 -5.91 5.30
CA LEU A 431 -14.55 -5.28 5.66
C LEU A 431 -14.49 -3.86 5.08
N PRO A 432 -13.89 -2.91 5.81
CA PRO A 432 -13.63 -1.60 5.24
C PRO A 432 -12.60 -1.69 4.11
N ALA A 433 -12.74 -0.78 3.13
CA ALA A 433 -11.80 -0.62 2.04
C ALA A 433 -11.04 0.71 2.17
N LEU A 434 -9.81 0.76 1.68
CA LEU A 434 -9.10 2.03 1.53
C LEU A 434 -9.83 2.89 0.49
N VAL A 435 -10.15 4.13 0.83
CA VAL A 435 -10.79 5.09 -0.07
C VAL A 435 -9.83 6.22 -0.41
N SER A 436 -9.53 6.32 -1.69
CA SER A 436 -8.66 7.34 -2.27
C SER A 436 -8.78 7.29 -3.79
N ALA A 437 -8.74 8.47 -4.43
CA ALA A 437 -8.69 8.57 -5.89
C ALA A 437 -7.32 8.18 -6.48
N GLU A 438 -6.32 7.97 -5.64
CA GLU A 438 -4.96 7.59 -6.03
C GLU A 438 -4.30 6.69 -4.98
N THR A 439 -3.39 5.85 -5.43
CA THR A 439 -2.53 5.01 -4.59
C THR A 439 -1.07 5.16 -5.03
N PRO A 440 -0.09 4.55 -4.34
CA PRO A 440 1.29 4.52 -4.84
C PRO A 440 1.45 3.90 -6.23
N ASP A 441 0.50 3.08 -6.68
CA ASP A 441 0.57 2.32 -7.94
C ASP A 441 -0.31 2.88 -9.07
N THR A 442 -0.87 4.07 -8.90
CA THR A 442 -1.84 4.65 -9.85
C THR A 442 -1.45 6.06 -10.30
N PRO A 443 -2.05 6.57 -11.38
CA PRO A 443 -2.01 8.01 -11.69
C PRO A 443 -2.51 8.85 -10.51
N ARG A 444 -1.96 10.06 -10.37
CA ARG A 444 -2.36 11.01 -9.34
C ARG A 444 -3.78 11.56 -9.57
N ALA A 445 -4.49 11.88 -8.51
CA ALA A 445 -5.83 12.47 -8.60
C ALA A 445 -5.84 13.78 -9.41
N LEU A 446 -4.82 14.61 -9.23
CA LEU A 446 -4.67 15.86 -9.96
C LEU A 446 -4.32 15.67 -11.45
N ALA A 447 -3.87 14.49 -11.85
CA ALA A 447 -3.62 14.13 -13.25
C ALA A 447 -4.84 13.46 -13.94
N ARG A 448 -5.91 13.20 -13.18
CA ARG A 448 -7.17 12.63 -13.67
C ARG A 448 -8.03 13.67 -14.37
N PRO A 449 -9.10 13.29 -15.09
CA PRO A 449 -10.10 14.23 -15.58
C PRO A 449 -10.59 15.15 -14.46
N TYR A 450 -10.91 16.40 -14.80
CA TYR A 450 -11.29 17.47 -13.87
C TYR A 450 -10.21 17.90 -12.87
N GLN A 451 -9.02 17.27 -12.90
CA GLN A 451 -7.80 17.71 -12.21
C GLN A 451 -8.04 18.09 -10.73
N LYS A 452 -7.66 19.32 -10.36
CA LYS A 452 -7.79 19.84 -8.98
C LYS A 452 -9.23 19.78 -8.45
N ARG A 453 -10.24 19.99 -9.31
CA ARG A 453 -11.64 19.90 -8.87
C ARG A 453 -11.99 18.50 -8.43
N PHE A 454 -11.60 17.49 -9.22
CA PHE A 454 -11.79 16.08 -8.88
C PHE A 454 -10.99 15.70 -7.61
N ALA A 455 -9.74 16.12 -7.49
CA ALA A 455 -8.93 15.82 -6.31
C ALA A 455 -9.57 16.39 -5.02
N LYS A 456 -10.06 17.64 -5.05
CA LYS A 456 -10.78 18.25 -3.92
C LYS A 456 -12.09 17.53 -3.62
N PHE A 457 -12.86 17.15 -4.65
CA PHE A 457 -14.09 16.38 -4.55
C PHE A 457 -13.85 15.06 -3.84
N SER A 458 -12.93 14.25 -4.35
CA SER A 458 -12.58 12.95 -3.79
C SER A 458 -12.07 13.07 -2.35
N PHE A 459 -11.25 14.06 -2.04
CA PHE A 459 -10.74 14.26 -0.69
C PHE A 459 -11.86 14.52 0.32
N ILE A 460 -12.77 15.46 0.06
CA ILE A 460 -13.88 15.78 0.98
C ILE A 460 -14.83 14.59 1.11
N LEU A 461 -15.14 13.91 0.00
CA LEU A 461 -15.99 12.72 -0.01
C LEU A 461 -15.39 11.60 0.87
N ASN A 462 -14.11 11.32 0.70
CA ASN A 462 -13.42 10.20 1.36
C ASN A 462 -13.15 10.40 2.86
N LEU A 463 -13.38 11.60 3.40
CA LEU A 463 -13.20 11.84 4.83
C LEU A 463 -14.10 10.96 5.71
N PHE A 464 -15.33 10.68 5.26
CA PHE A 464 -16.34 9.99 6.08
C PHE A 464 -17.22 9.03 5.28
N LEU A 465 -16.71 8.40 4.22
CA LEU A 465 -17.47 7.36 3.52
C LEU A 465 -17.72 6.15 4.44
N PRO A 466 -18.96 5.60 4.44
CA PRO A 466 -19.26 4.40 5.21
C PRO A 466 -18.39 3.22 4.75
N ASN A 467 -17.80 2.49 5.70
CA ASN A 467 -16.80 1.45 5.46
C ASN A 467 -15.56 1.91 4.67
N GLY A 468 -15.31 3.22 4.61
CA GLY A 468 -14.13 3.79 3.96
C GLY A 468 -13.04 4.14 4.96
N ILE A 469 -11.83 3.58 4.79
CA ILE A 469 -10.63 4.02 5.49
C ILE A 469 -9.99 5.12 4.66
N THR A 470 -9.99 6.34 5.17
CA THR A 470 -9.42 7.48 4.45
C THR A 470 -7.92 7.30 4.24
N PHE A 471 -7.49 7.21 2.99
CA PHE A 471 -6.10 7.04 2.61
C PHE A 471 -5.62 8.27 1.82
N LEU A 472 -4.57 8.91 2.31
CA LEU A 472 -3.89 10.01 1.65
C LEU A 472 -2.54 9.52 1.13
N ASN A 473 -2.38 9.46 -0.19
CA ASN A 473 -1.11 9.12 -0.79
C ASN A 473 -0.12 10.30 -0.66
N SER A 474 1.11 10.03 -0.25
CA SER A 474 2.10 11.11 -0.02
C SER A 474 2.27 12.02 -1.23
N GLY A 475 2.27 13.32 -0.98
CA GLY A 475 2.33 14.36 -2.01
C GLY A 475 0.96 14.88 -2.48
N PHE A 476 -0.15 14.18 -2.18
CA PHE A 476 -1.49 14.67 -2.50
C PHE A 476 -1.75 16.05 -1.89
N GLU A 477 -1.37 16.24 -0.63
CA GLU A 477 -1.58 17.48 0.12
C GLU A 477 -0.80 18.68 -0.43
N ILE A 478 0.26 18.42 -1.18
CA ILE A 478 1.05 19.47 -1.83
C ILE A 478 0.74 19.62 -3.33
N GLY A 479 -0.25 18.87 -3.82
CA GLY A 479 -0.67 18.92 -5.21
C GLY A 479 0.26 18.21 -6.19
N GLU A 480 0.92 17.14 -5.75
CA GLU A 480 1.82 16.36 -6.63
C GLU A 480 1.02 15.69 -7.75
N ILE A 481 1.55 15.77 -8.98
CA ILE A 481 0.93 15.20 -10.18
C ILE A 481 1.74 14.03 -10.77
N GLN A 482 3.03 13.92 -10.44
CA GLN A 482 3.87 12.83 -10.92
C GLN A 482 3.66 11.59 -10.05
N PRO A 483 3.34 10.40 -10.65
CA PRO A 483 3.04 9.19 -9.90
C PRO A 483 4.29 8.58 -9.23
N LEU A 484 4.07 7.83 -8.15
CA LEU A 484 5.14 7.03 -7.53
C LEU A 484 5.42 5.77 -8.35
N ASN A 485 4.37 5.11 -8.82
CA ASN A 485 4.38 3.97 -9.74
C ASN A 485 3.08 3.95 -10.55
N LEU A 486 3.05 3.10 -11.58
CA LEU A 486 1.89 2.86 -12.44
C LEU A 486 1.73 1.35 -12.67
N GLY A 487 1.66 0.58 -11.59
CA GLY A 487 1.33 -0.84 -11.62
C GLY A 487 -0.14 -1.11 -11.93
N LEU A 488 -1.00 -0.16 -11.55
CA LEU A 488 -2.45 -0.21 -11.73
C LEU A 488 -2.91 1.01 -12.52
N ASP A 489 -3.93 0.83 -13.39
CA ASP A 489 -4.52 1.89 -14.24
C ASP A 489 -3.45 2.67 -15.05
N ASN A 490 -2.50 1.92 -15.61
CA ASN A 490 -1.34 2.48 -16.30
C ASN A 490 -1.73 3.11 -17.63
N THR A 491 -1.53 4.43 -17.75
CA THR A 491 -1.70 5.19 -19.00
C THR A 491 -0.46 6.03 -19.27
N GLU A 492 -0.17 6.28 -20.56
CA GLU A 492 0.91 7.20 -20.94
C GLU A 492 0.65 8.60 -20.39
N GLU A 493 -0.59 9.06 -20.44
CA GLU A 493 -1.01 10.35 -19.93
C GLU A 493 -0.78 10.43 -18.40
N GLY A 494 -0.98 9.36 -17.66
CA GLY A 494 -0.71 9.29 -16.22
C GLY A 494 0.77 9.37 -15.87
N ARG A 495 1.67 9.00 -16.79
CA ARG A 495 3.13 9.03 -16.61
C ARG A 495 3.77 10.36 -17.00
N PHE A 496 3.37 10.92 -18.13
CA PHE A 496 4.03 12.07 -18.75
C PHE A 496 3.28 13.39 -18.46
N VAL A 497 2.92 13.59 -17.20
CA VAL A 497 2.09 14.72 -16.74
C VAL A 497 2.83 16.04 -16.56
N LEU A 498 4.15 15.99 -16.39
CA LEU A 498 4.98 17.17 -16.22
C LEU A 498 5.44 17.74 -17.59
N PRO A 499 5.81 19.01 -17.66
CA PRO A 499 6.46 19.55 -18.85
C PRO A 499 7.77 18.83 -19.19
N LYS A 500 8.08 18.65 -20.46
CA LYS A 500 9.28 17.91 -20.94
C LYS A 500 10.62 18.44 -20.40
N ASN A 501 10.68 19.71 -20.01
CA ASN A 501 11.87 20.32 -19.41
C ASN A 501 11.93 20.17 -17.89
N ASN A 502 10.93 19.54 -17.27
CA ASN A 502 10.96 19.26 -15.84
C ASN A 502 11.89 18.08 -15.57
N PRO A 503 12.80 18.16 -14.57
CA PRO A 503 13.70 17.06 -14.19
C PRO A 503 13.00 15.75 -13.84
N MET A 504 11.74 15.81 -13.38
CA MET A 504 10.93 14.63 -13.03
C MET A 504 10.05 14.13 -14.17
N TYR A 505 10.13 14.71 -15.39
CA TYR A 505 9.30 14.28 -16.52
C TYR A 505 9.44 12.78 -16.80
N GLY A 506 8.34 12.06 -16.74
CA GLY A 506 8.27 10.62 -16.99
C GLY A 506 8.95 9.72 -15.96
N LYS A 507 9.53 10.28 -14.88
CA LYS A 507 10.15 9.50 -13.80
C LYS A 507 9.09 8.89 -12.89
N ILE A 508 9.43 7.72 -12.36
CA ILE A 508 8.59 6.97 -11.43
C ILE A 508 9.44 6.66 -10.18
N ALA A 509 8.96 7.06 -9.01
CA ALA A 509 9.74 6.97 -7.76
C ALA A 509 10.20 5.54 -7.41
N PHE A 510 9.46 4.52 -7.86
CA PHE A 510 9.85 3.11 -7.66
C PHE A 510 11.13 2.72 -8.41
N PHE A 511 11.45 3.44 -9.49
CA PHE A 511 12.55 3.06 -10.37
C PHE A 511 13.54 4.19 -10.64
N ASP A 512 13.24 5.41 -10.20
CA ASP A 512 14.07 6.58 -10.49
C ASP A 512 14.35 7.39 -9.22
N HIS A 513 15.41 8.19 -9.25
CA HIS A 513 15.58 9.26 -8.27
C HIS A 513 14.41 10.22 -8.36
N PHE A 514 13.75 10.46 -7.25
CA PHE A 514 12.50 11.18 -7.21
C PHE A 514 12.42 12.07 -5.97
N THR A 515 11.85 13.26 -6.12
CA THR A 515 11.49 14.15 -5.01
C THR A 515 10.20 14.87 -5.31
N PHE A 516 9.38 15.10 -4.30
CA PHE A 516 8.16 15.89 -4.41
C PHE A 516 8.47 17.39 -4.51
N GLN A 517 7.49 18.16 -4.99
CA GLN A 517 7.60 19.61 -5.16
C GLN A 517 7.36 20.35 -3.82
N TRP A 518 8.12 20.00 -2.78
CA TRP A 518 8.01 20.63 -1.46
C TRP A 518 8.23 22.14 -1.43
N ASP A 519 8.96 22.68 -2.40
CA ASP A 519 9.24 24.11 -2.55
C ASP A 519 8.12 24.90 -3.21
N LYS A 520 7.21 24.21 -3.90
CA LYS A 520 6.08 24.81 -4.63
C LYS A 520 4.79 24.04 -4.37
N PRO A 521 4.37 23.92 -3.12
CA PRO A 521 3.13 23.21 -2.80
C PRO A 521 1.94 23.96 -3.41
N ASP A 522 0.89 23.19 -3.77
CA ASP A 522 -0.39 23.78 -4.08
C ASP A 522 -1.06 24.28 -2.79
N ASP A 523 -1.06 25.60 -2.57
CA ASP A 523 -1.57 26.16 -1.32
C ASP A 523 -3.05 25.83 -1.09
N GLU A 524 -3.87 25.71 -2.13
CA GLU A 524 -5.29 25.37 -1.98
C GLU A 524 -5.46 23.93 -1.52
N MET A 525 -4.72 22.98 -2.09
CA MET A 525 -4.74 21.58 -1.67
C MET A 525 -4.25 21.45 -0.22
N PHE A 526 -3.14 22.10 0.10
CA PHE A 526 -2.58 22.06 1.44
C PHE A 526 -3.55 22.64 2.49
N GLN A 527 -4.15 23.81 2.24
CA GLN A 527 -5.12 24.41 3.16
C GLN A 527 -6.39 23.56 3.28
N LEU A 528 -6.86 22.94 2.20
CA LEU A 528 -8.01 22.05 2.25
C LEU A 528 -7.75 20.86 3.19
N VAL A 529 -6.63 20.14 2.99
CA VAL A 529 -6.26 19.00 3.83
C VAL A 529 -6.08 19.41 5.29
N LEU A 530 -5.36 20.52 5.53
CA LEU A 530 -5.13 21.02 6.87
C LEU A 530 -6.42 21.44 7.58
N SER A 531 -7.36 22.07 6.87
CA SER A 531 -8.63 22.54 7.42
C SER A 531 -9.57 21.38 7.82
N ALA A 532 -9.39 20.20 7.23
CA ALA A 532 -10.21 19.03 7.50
C ALA A 532 -9.80 18.29 8.80
N ALA A 533 -8.57 18.46 9.25
CA ALA A 533 -8.02 17.73 10.38
C ALA A 533 -8.85 17.83 11.68
N PRO A 534 -9.32 19.02 12.12
CA PRO A 534 -10.14 19.09 13.33
C PRO A 534 -11.46 18.35 13.21
N LEU A 535 -12.16 18.50 12.08
CA LEU A 535 -13.44 17.83 11.83
C LEU A 535 -13.26 16.30 11.75
N LYS A 536 -12.23 15.83 11.05
CA LYS A 536 -11.91 14.39 10.97
C LYS A 536 -11.60 13.84 12.36
N SER A 537 -10.80 14.52 13.15
CA SER A 537 -10.46 14.10 14.52
C SER A 537 -11.69 14.04 15.44
N GLU A 538 -12.60 15.01 15.35
CA GLU A 538 -13.82 15.06 16.14
C GLU A 538 -14.81 13.95 15.77
N CYS A 539 -15.00 13.68 14.47
CA CYS A 539 -16.13 12.89 14.00
C CYS A 539 -15.80 11.44 13.63
N LYS A 540 -14.53 11.10 13.33
CA LYS A 540 -14.16 9.78 12.79
C LYS A 540 -14.59 8.58 13.65
N HIS A 541 -14.64 8.74 14.97
CA HIS A 541 -14.95 7.65 15.91
C HIS A 541 -16.42 7.22 15.91
N TRP A 542 -17.30 8.03 15.36
CA TRP A 542 -18.73 7.72 15.29
C TRP A 542 -19.31 7.79 13.86
N CYS A 543 -18.56 8.27 12.88
CA CYS A 543 -18.95 8.23 11.47
C CYS A 543 -18.59 6.87 10.86
N HIS A 544 -19.33 5.83 11.24
CA HIS A 544 -19.20 4.47 10.68
C HIS A 544 -20.59 3.85 10.47
N THR A 545 -20.65 2.71 9.81
CA THR A 545 -21.92 2.09 9.36
C THR A 545 -22.95 1.84 10.45
N ASP A 546 -22.55 1.58 11.69
CA ASP A 546 -23.48 1.35 12.80
C ASP A 546 -24.31 2.60 13.16
N ASN A 547 -23.81 3.78 12.80
CA ASN A 547 -24.43 5.08 13.04
C ASN A 547 -24.99 5.73 11.78
N LEU A 548 -24.98 4.99 10.65
CA LEU A 548 -25.50 5.45 9.36
C LEU A 548 -27.03 5.38 9.36
N LEU A 549 -27.69 6.46 8.95
CA LEU A 549 -29.13 6.54 8.80
C LEU A 549 -29.51 6.68 7.33
N GLU A 550 -30.55 5.98 6.92
CA GLU A 550 -31.09 5.99 5.56
C GLU A 550 -32.48 6.63 5.48
N GLY A 551 -32.87 7.09 4.29
CA GLY A 551 -34.25 7.57 4.02
C GLY A 551 -34.46 9.06 4.27
N TYR A 552 -33.45 9.86 4.57
CA TYR A 552 -33.55 11.29 4.91
C TYR A 552 -33.30 12.23 3.73
N PHE A 553 -33.06 11.70 2.54
CA PHE A 553 -32.69 12.48 1.35
C PHE A 553 -33.74 12.33 0.26
N THR A 554 -33.97 13.40 -0.50
CA THR A 554 -34.70 13.26 -1.79
C THR A 554 -33.89 12.33 -2.71
N PRO A 555 -34.56 11.39 -3.43
CA PRO A 555 -33.85 10.48 -4.33
C PRO A 555 -33.02 11.22 -5.39
N SER A 556 -31.81 10.75 -5.61
CA SER A 556 -30.91 11.25 -6.65
C SER A 556 -30.03 10.10 -7.17
N ASP A 557 -29.71 10.13 -8.44
CA ASP A 557 -28.72 9.25 -9.08
C ASP A 557 -27.40 9.99 -9.38
N LYS A 558 -27.31 11.25 -8.96
CA LYS A 558 -26.19 12.16 -9.17
C LYS A 558 -25.50 12.60 -7.89
N ILE A 559 -26.19 12.53 -6.75
CA ILE A 559 -25.67 13.01 -5.48
C ILE A 559 -25.46 11.83 -4.53
N ILE A 560 -24.24 11.61 -4.11
CA ILE A 560 -23.88 10.74 -2.99
C ILE A 560 -24.30 11.46 -1.71
N ALA A 561 -25.06 10.76 -0.85
CA ALA A 561 -25.59 11.32 0.38
C ALA A 561 -25.56 10.30 1.53
N HIS A 562 -24.83 10.60 2.58
CA HIS A 562 -24.74 9.79 3.78
C HIS A 562 -24.98 10.64 5.03
N LEU A 563 -25.79 10.13 5.96
CA LEU A 563 -26.12 10.77 7.23
C LEU A 563 -25.68 9.88 8.39
N TYR A 564 -24.86 10.41 9.28
CA TYR A 564 -24.49 9.79 10.54
C TYR A 564 -25.10 10.53 11.70
N LYS A 565 -25.63 9.79 12.68
CA LYS A 565 -26.06 10.33 13.97
C LYS A 565 -25.14 9.83 15.07
N HIS A 566 -24.65 10.75 15.90
CA HIS A 566 -23.85 10.38 17.07
C HIS A 566 -24.72 9.54 18.05
N PRO A 567 -24.23 8.40 18.55
CA PRO A 567 -25.06 7.47 19.33
C PRO A 567 -25.54 8.03 20.67
N VAL A 568 -24.84 9.01 21.24
CA VAL A 568 -25.13 9.57 22.57
C VAL A 568 -25.34 11.09 22.52
N GLN A 569 -24.51 11.82 21.78
CA GLN A 569 -24.55 13.28 21.72
C GLN A 569 -25.61 13.77 20.73
N ASN A 570 -26.11 14.97 20.96
CA ASN A 570 -27.03 15.64 20.04
C ASN A 570 -26.30 16.22 18.82
N GLN A 571 -25.72 15.31 18.01
CA GLN A 571 -24.93 15.66 16.84
C GLN A 571 -25.21 14.75 15.67
N ALA A 572 -25.17 15.30 14.46
CA ALA A 572 -25.19 14.53 13.22
C ALA A 572 -24.20 15.13 12.20
N LEU A 573 -23.76 14.28 11.27
CA LEU A 573 -22.89 14.68 10.16
C LEU A 573 -23.48 14.14 8.86
N ILE A 574 -23.51 15.00 7.85
CA ILE A 574 -24.02 14.65 6.52
C ILE A 574 -22.92 14.92 5.50
N ILE A 575 -22.68 13.96 4.63
CA ILE A 575 -21.83 14.11 3.46
C ILE A 575 -22.73 14.20 2.24
N LEU A 576 -22.49 15.19 1.40
CA LEU A 576 -23.14 15.37 0.12
C LEU A 576 -22.11 15.59 -0.96
N ALA A 577 -22.22 14.88 -2.09
CA ALA A 577 -21.29 15.01 -3.20
C ALA A 577 -22.01 14.87 -4.55
N ASN A 578 -21.95 15.91 -5.37
CA ASN A 578 -22.52 15.91 -6.71
C ASN A 578 -21.53 15.26 -7.68
N THR A 579 -21.79 14.05 -8.14
CA THR A 579 -20.93 13.31 -9.09
C THR A 579 -21.05 13.79 -10.53
N ASP A 580 -22.02 14.68 -10.83
CA ASP A 580 -22.11 15.32 -12.13
C ASP A 580 -21.16 16.53 -12.18
N PHE A 581 -20.10 16.40 -12.97
CA PHE A 581 -19.09 17.47 -13.13
C PHE A 581 -19.48 18.49 -14.21
N HIS A 582 -20.63 18.34 -14.85
CA HIS A 582 -21.14 19.23 -15.91
C HIS A 582 -22.31 20.10 -15.43
N SER A 583 -23.08 19.61 -14.46
CA SER A 583 -24.31 20.27 -14.00
C SER A 583 -24.41 20.34 -12.49
N GLY A 584 -24.88 21.47 -11.99
CA GLY A 584 -25.28 21.58 -10.59
C GLY A 584 -26.60 20.88 -10.31
N ASN A 585 -26.73 20.32 -9.11
CA ASN A 585 -27.89 19.54 -8.70
C ASN A 585 -28.41 19.95 -7.31
N TRP A 586 -29.74 19.92 -7.14
CA TRP A 586 -30.38 20.14 -5.86
C TRP A 586 -30.58 18.83 -5.10
N ILE A 587 -30.43 18.89 -3.77
CA ILE A 587 -30.84 17.84 -2.86
C ILE A 587 -31.55 18.45 -1.65
N SER A 588 -32.55 17.74 -1.15
CA SER A 588 -33.25 18.09 0.09
C SER A 588 -33.01 17.05 1.15
N VAL A 589 -32.75 17.50 2.37
CA VAL A 589 -32.50 16.66 3.55
C VAL A 589 -33.60 16.91 4.56
N ASP A 590 -34.36 15.87 4.95
CA ASP A 590 -35.32 15.91 6.03
C ASP A 590 -34.61 15.81 7.37
N VAL A 591 -34.25 16.95 7.91
CA VAL A 591 -33.50 16.99 9.18
C VAL A 591 -34.41 16.92 10.40
N ALA A 592 -35.69 17.32 10.25
CA ALA A 592 -36.66 17.29 11.36
C ALA A 592 -37.06 15.86 11.74
N SER A 593 -37.02 14.93 10.81
CA SER A 593 -37.36 13.52 11.05
C SER A 593 -36.22 12.69 11.63
N ILE A 594 -35.03 13.25 11.82
CA ILE A 594 -33.89 12.51 12.40
C ILE A 594 -34.21 12.17 13.86
N PRO A 595 -34.20 10.86 14.24
CA PRO A 595 -34.64 10.44 15.57
C PRO A 595 -33.81 11.06 16.70
N GLU A 596 -34.48 11.58 17.72
CA GLU A 596 -33.88 12.11 18.94
C GLU A 596 -32.82 13.20 18.70
N LEU A 597 -32.87 13.89 17.56
CA LEU A 597 -31.99 15.01 17.24
C LEU A 597 -32.72 16.34 17.48
N LYS A 598 -32.21 17.15 18.38
CA LYS A 598 -32.65 18.53 18.56
C LYS A 598 -31.79 19.43 17.68
N ILE A 599 -32.39 20.10 16.73
CA ILE A 599 -31.67 20.90 15.75
C ILE A 599 -31.46 22.31 16.31
N GLY A 600 -30.26 22.59 16.81
CA GLY A 600 -29.84 23.94 17.18
C GLY A 600 -29.39 24.76 15.97
N GLY A 601 -28.86 24.09 14.95
CA GLY A 601 -28.45 24.69 13.70
C GLY A 601 -27.77 23.68 12.78
N VAL A 602 -27.82 23.94 11.48
CA VAL A 602 -27.11 23.13 10.47
C VAL A 602 -26.04 23.99 9.82
N LYS A 603 -24.78 23.61 10.05
CA LYS A 603 -23.62 24.33 9.53
C LYS A 603 -23.07 23.62 8.30
N ARG A 604 -22.86 24.37 7.22
CA ARG A 604 -22.09 23.89 6.05
C ARG A 604 -20.62 24.09 6.33
N GLU A 605 -19.83 23.02 6.34
CA GLU A 605 -18.40 23.06 6.69
C GLU A 605 -17.54 23.50 5.51
N TYR A 606 -17.94 23.16 4.28
CA TYR A 606 -17.26 23.54 3.05
C TYR A 606 -18.23 24.08 2.01
N GLU A 607 -17.83 25.13 1.31
CA GLU A 607 -18.50 25.68 0.15
C GLU A 607 -17.45 25.96 -0.92
N ASP A 608 -17.59 25.37 -2.10
CA ASP A 608 -16.56 25.36 -3.16
C ASP A 608 -15.16 25.04 -2.60
N TYR A 609 -15.11 24.00 -1.74
CA TYR A 609 -13.88 23.48 -1.09
C TYR A 609 -13.16 24.45 -0.15
N ARG A 610 -13.79 25.53 0.22
CA ARG A 610 -13.30 26.47 1.24
C ARG A 610 -14.04 26.25 2.55
N LYS A 611 -13.30 26.24 3.65
CA LYS A 611 -13.90 26.20 4.98
C LYS A 611 -14.84 27.39 5.16
N THR A 612 -16.06 27.14 5.63
CA THR A 612 -17.07 28.17 5.87
C THR A 612 -17.66 28.05 7.27
N ASN A 613 -18.27 29.13 7.75
CA ASN A 613 -19.07 29.15 8.97
C ASN A 613 -20.54 29.43 8.69
N ARG A 614 -21.02 29.15 7.46
CA ARG A 614 -22.37 29.41 7.04
C ARG A 614 -23.34 28.42 7.66
N TYR A 615 -24.35 28.95 8.34
CA TYR A 615 -25.53 28.17 8.76
C TYR A 615 -26.59 28.19 7.66
N LEU A 616 -27.24 27.05 7.48
CA LEU A 616 -28.28 26.87 6.48
C LEU A 616 -29.65 27.11 7.12
N ASN A 617 -30.54 27.74 6.37
CA ASN A 617 -31.92 27.91 6.78
C ASN A 617 -32.70 26.62 6.56
N MET A 618 -33.58 26.29 7.49
CA MET A 618 -34.57 25.22 7.34
C MET A 618 -35.88 25.77 6.83
N ASP A 619 -36.51 25.07 5.92
CA ASP A 619 -37.88 25.30 5.48
C ASP A 619 -38.73 24.06 5.78
N ASN A 620 -39.74 24.20 6.66
CA ASN A 620 -40.63 23.12 7.08
C ASN A 620 -39.93 21.82 7.51
N GLY A 621 -38.76 21.95 8.16
CA GLY A 621 -37.96 20.80 8.62
C GLY A 621 -36.97 20.24 7.59
N TYR A 622 -36.93 20.80 6.40
CA TYR A 622 -36.03 20.42 5.33
C TYR A 622 -34.91 21.46 5.16
N ILE A 623 -33.76 20.95 4.70
CA ILE A 623 -32.70 21.77 4.15
C ILE A 623 -32.58 21.48 2.66
N HIS A 624 -32.61 22.56 1.87
CA HIS A 624 -32.45 22.51 0.42
C HIS A 624 -31.06 23.03 0.07
N ILE A 625 -30.25 22.21 -0.61
CA ILE A 625 -28.88 22.55 -0.96
C ILE A 625 -28.69 22.38 -2.45
N PHE A 626 -28.13 23.41 -3.05
CA PHE A 626 -27.57 23.34 -4.39
C PHE A 626 -26.09 23.00 -4.29
N LEU A 627 -25.66 21.99 -5.02
CA LEU A 627 -24.27 21.60 -5.20
C LEU A 627 -23.82 21.93 -6.62
N GLU A 628 -22.75 22.68 -6.73
CA GLU A 628 -22.13 22.98 -8.01
C GLU A 628 -21.63 21.70 -8.72
N PRO A 629 -21.34 21.75 -10.04
CA PRO A 629 -20.76 20.62 -10.74
C PRO A 629 -19.51 20.07 -10.04
N GLY A 630 -19.52 18.77 -9.68
CA GLY A 630 -18.42 18.11 -8.98
C GLY A 630 -18.11 18.72 -7.61
N GLU A 631 -19.09 19.22 -6.87
CA GLU A 631 -18.90 19.71 -5.52
C GLU A 631 -19.20 18.64 -4.46
N ALA A 632 -18.31 18.51 -3.49
CA ALA A 632 -18.55 17.76 -2.26
C ALA A 632 -18.54 18.69 -1.05
N THR A 633 -19.42 18.44 -0.08
CA THR A 633 -19.53 19.24 1.14
C THR A 633 -19.91 18.36 2.34
N ILE A 634 -19.65 18.88 3.53
CA ILE A 634 -20.03 18.26 4.79
C ILE A 634 -20.93 19.25 5.56
N LEU A 635 -22.00 18.71 6.13
CA LEU A 635 -22.85 19.46 7.05
C LEU A 635 -22.70 18.87 8.44
N THR A 636 -22.67 19.73 9.44
CA THR A 636 -22.73 19.33 10.85
C THR A 636 -23.98 19.91 11.50
N ILE A 637 -24.65 19.06 12.28
CA ILE A 637 -25.85 19.43 13.06
C ILE A 637 -25.48 19.33 14.53
N ARG A 638 -25.74 20.43 15.26
CA ARG A 638 -25.46 20.51 16.70
C ARG A 638 -26.67 21.08 17.44
#